data_3c481d1bf9bd0bae0a62a44ea9bcb111
#
_entry.id   3c481d1bf9bd0bae0a62a44ea9bcb111
#
_cell.length_a   1.000
_cell.length_b   1.000
_cell.length_c   1.000
_cell.angle_alpha   90.00
_cell.angle_beta   90.00
_cell.angle_gamma   90.00
#
_symmetry.space_group_name_H-M   'P 1'
#
loop_
_entity.id
_entity.type
_entity.pdbx_description
1 polymer ?
#
loop_
_entity_poly.entity_id
_entity_poly.type
_entity_poly.pdbx_seq_one_letter_code
_entity_poly.pdbx_strand_id
1 'polypeptide(L)'
;MTENQDSYRALTLIRQFEQTVLDNFPKGAFQGTTHTYLGQEANAVGVLSHLQQGDVVVSNHRCHGHYLACGGDVRALFSELMGRSTGVCGGRGGSQHLHWGNFYSNGVQGGILPIATGIAIAEKRLNTGSIVFCFLGDGTLGQGVVYEAFNLASLWGAPVLFILENNRIAQTTPVEMALAGKMMTRFTAFGIPAFELDTADVLAIQEAAGELVTQVRKEHAPRGLILHTHRFGPHSKGDDTRSPKEIEILKREHDPLRIHASRLGQPVVGAIEAEVRTEVESAFQAALADPMPEIREEDQVIGDPAGNGGLAWNVARHPTDPDSHITVLHSINRSLFHVMAEDTRVILLGEDILDPYGGAFKVTRGLSSAFPNRVIPTPISEAGIVGVATGMALRGLRPVVEIMFGDFLTLAADQVINHLAKFRWMYNNQVRVPLVIRTPMGGRRAYGPTHSQTLEKIYLGVPGLKVLAPCTMGNPGHLLSAAIQDEDPVLFVEHKLLYLRPLQDGESLPDFEIGESRLPGTYPAYTLRLKGVPRSHVTMVSYGYMAELAVQAALQLAYEDEIFVELVVLTQLSPFVLDPVIDSVSDTRRIITIEEGTLSLGWGAEVIARVTGELGQGMLTAHRVAAQDLPVPASTILEESVLPDVKDIVAAAKAMVGKLR
;
A
#
# COMPACT_ATOMS: atom_id res chain seq x y z
N MET A 1 27.44 23.36 23.71
CA MET A 1 27.75 24.22 22.54
C MET A 1 26.74 25.37 22.50
N THR A 2 27.00 26.44 21.77
CA THR A 2 25.95 27.45 21.48
C THR A 2 25.07 26.97 20.33
N GLU A 3 23.87 27.53 20.20
CA GLU A 3 22.93 27.19 19.11
C GLU A 3 23.59 27.28 17.71
N ASN A 4 24.42 28.29 17.48
CA ASN A 4 25.20 28.43 16.24
C ASN A 4 26.24 27.31 16.05
N GLN A 5 26.83 26.83 17.13
CA GLN A 5 27.79 25.70 17.05
C GLN A 5 27.07 24.39 16.76
N ASP A 6 25.88 24.18 17.36
CA ASP A 6 25.07 22.99 17.13
C ASP A 6 24.59 22.95 15.67
N SER A 7 24.10 24.09 15.13
CA SER A 7 23.72 24.19 13.72
C SER A 7 24.90 23.93 12.79
N TYR A 8 26.08 24.48 13.07
CA TYR A 8 27.28 24.24 12.25
C TYR A 8 27.72 22.78 12.27
N ARG A 9 27.66 22.16 13.45
CA ARG A 9 27.96 20.73 13.59
C ARG A 9 27.02 19.86 12.77
N ALA A 10 25.72 20.14 12.80
CA ALA A 10 24.73 19.41 12.02
C ALA A 10 24.93 19.56 10.51
N LEU A 11 25.17 20.80 10.04
CA LEU A 11 25.52 21.07 8.63
C LEU A 11 26.78 20.30 8.21
N THR A 12 27.82 20.32 9.06
CA THR A 12 29.09 19.65 8.80
C THR A 12 28.95 18.13 8.79
N LEU A 13 28.11 17.57 9.67
CA LEU A 13 27.82 16.14 9.73
C LEU A 13 27.20 15.64 8.43
N ILE A 14 26.15 16.32 7.94
CA ILE A 14 25.50 15.97 6.69
C ILE A 14 26.51 16.07 5.53
N ARG A 15 27.25 17.17 5.44
CA ARG A 15 28.26 17.38 4.39
C ARG A 15 29.32 16.28 4.40
N GLN A 16 29.89 15.96 5.56
CA GLN A 16 30.96 14.99 5.68
C GLN A 16 30.46 13.56 5.38
N PHE A 17 29.26 13.22 5.83
CA PHE A 17 28.60 11.95 5.49
C PHE A 17 28.46 11.78 3.97
N GLU A 18 27.83 12.74 3.31
CA GLU A 18 27.55 12.69 1.87
C GLU A 18 28.84 12.71 1.03
N GLN A 19 29.86 13.45 1.47
CA GLN A 19 31.16 13.44 0.80
C GLN A 19 31.83 12.07 0.95
N THR A 20 31.74 11.45 2.12
CA THR A 20 32.26 10.08 2.35
C THR A 20 31.56 9.05 1.46
N VAL A 21 30.24 9.20 1.26
CA VAL A 21 29.49 8.38 0.31
C VAL A 21 30.02 8.54 -1.10
N LEU A 22 30.16 9.79 -1.60
CA LEU A 22 30.66 10.05 -2.96
C LEU A 22 32.09 9.53 -3.19
N ASP A 23 32.98 9.74 -2.24
CA ASP A 23 34.40 9.36 -2.35
C ASP A 23 34.60 7.83 -2.34
N ASN A 24 33.67 7.08 -1.75
CA ASN A 24 33.75 5.64 -1.61
C ASN A 24 32.77 4.87 -2.53
N PHE A 25 31.84 5.54 -3.18
CA PHE A 25 30.92 4.92 -4.15
C PHE A 25 31.67 4.27 -5.33
N PRO A 26 32.65 4.94 -5.98
CA PRO A 26 33.44 4.33 -7.05
C PRO A 26 34.32 3.15 -6.59
N LYS A 27 34.58 3.05 -5.29
CA LYS A 27 35.37 1.96 -4.70
C LYS A 27 34.51 0.71 -4.40
N GLY A 28 33.20 0.75 -4.69
CA GLY A 28 32.29 -0.37 -4.48
C GLY A 28 31.83 -0.57 -3.04
N ALA A 29 31.99 0.41 -2.16
CA ALA A 29 31.52 0.32 -0.77
C ALA A 29 30.00 0.36 -0.66
N PHE A 30 29.31 1.00 -1.62
CA PHE A 30 27.86 1.19 -1.63
C PHE A 30 27.20 0.54 -2.84
N GLN A 31 25.96 0.13 -2.69
CA GLN A 31 25.19 -0.54 -3.73
C GLN A 31 24.03 0.34 -4.25
N GLY A 32 23.46 -0.02 -5.39
CA GLY A 32 22.30 0.65 -5.95
C GLY A 32 22.59 2.06 -6.49
N THR A 33 21.68 3.00 -6.23
CA THR A 33 21.82 4.42 -6.52
C THR A 33 21.77 5.22 -5.24
N THR A 34 22.52 6.32 -5.17
CA THR A 34 22.46 7.26 -4.05
C THR A 34 22.14 8.67 -4.55
N HIS A 35 21.45 9.44 -3.72
CA HIS A 35 21.02 10.81 -4.02
C HIS A 35 21.49 11.72 -2.90
N THR A 36 22.70 12.25 -3.05
CA THR A 36 23.31 13.05 -1.99
C THR A 36 22.57 14.36 -1.72
N TYR A 37 22.61 14.81 -0.49
CA TYR A 37 21.96 16.04 -0.01
C TYR A 37 22.89 17.27 -0.07
N LEU A 38 24.05 17.15 -0.73
CA LEU A 38 25.08 18.20 -0.85
C LEU A 38 24.51 19.51 -1.42
N GLY A 39 24.71 20.58 -0.69
CA GLY A 39 24.24 21.94 -1.03
C GLY A 39 22.88 22.30 -0.44
N GLN A 40 22.15 21.33 0.13
CA GLN A 40 20.80 21.52 0.69
C GLN A 40 20.77 21.40 2.21
N GLU A 41 21.93 21.25 2.87
CA GLU A 41 22.06 20.94 4.30
C GLU A 41 21.29 21.94 5.19
N ALA A 42 21.28 23.22 4.80
CA ALA A 42 20.58 24.25 5.55
C ALA A 42 19.07 24.03 5.63
N ASN A 43 18.47 23.41 4.61
CA ASN A 43 17.03 23.12 4.59
C ASN A 43 16.68 22.12 5.70
N ALA A 44 17.40 21.00 5.75
CA ALA A 44 17.16 19.98 6.76
C ALA A 44 17.40 20.52 8.18
N VAL A 45 18.55 21.15 8.41
CA VAL A 45 18.93 21.64 9.74
C VAL A 45 18.00 22.79 10.18
N GLY A 46 17.71 23.75 9.31
CA GLY A 46 16.86 24.89 9.65
C GLY A 46 15.41 24.48 9.92
N VAL A 47 14.83 23.64 9.09
CA VAL A 47 13.43 23.21 9.25
C VAL A 47 13.27 22.27 10.45
N LEU A 48 14.13 21.26 10.57
CA LEU A 48 14.01 20.21 11.59
C LEU A 48 14.50 20.62 12.98
N SER A 49 15.09 21.83 13.12
CA SER A 49 15.37 22.43 14.44
C SER A 49 14.11 22.66 15.28
N HIS A 50 12.92 22.70 14.65
CA HIS A 50 11.62 22.85 15.31
C HIS A 50 10.92 21.53 15.61
N LEU A 51 11.57 20.40 15.33
CA LEU A 51 11.02 19.07 15.59
C LEU A 51 10.82 18.85 17.09
N GLN A 52 9.61 18.44 17.46
CA GLN A 52 9.27 18.07 18.84
C GLN A 52 9.06 16.57 18.96
N GLN A 53 9.17 16.08 20.19
CA GLN A 53 8.90 14.67 20.47
C GLN A 53 7.46 14.31 20.02
N GLY A 54 7.34 13.27 19.20
CA GLY A 54 6.06 12.83 18.65
C GLY A 54 5.79 13.31 17.22
N ASP A 55 6.42 14.39 16.79
CA ASP A 55 6.31 14.84 15.39
C ASP A 55 6.79 13.79 14.41
N VAL A 56 6.27 13.85 13.20
CA VAL A 56 6.59 12.88 12.16
C VAL A 56 7.28 13.56 11.00
N VAL A 57 8.34 12.94 10.49
CA VAL A 57 9.06 13.40 9.30
C VAL A 57 8.82 12.42 8.16
N VAL A 58 8.30 12.93 7.06
CA VAL A 58 8.10 12.19 5.81
C VAL A 58 9.01 12.80 4.74
N SER A 59 9.93 12.01 4.23
CA SER A 59 11.00 12.46 3.35
C SER A 59 10.95 11.80 1.98
N ASN A 60 11.65 12.38 1.02
CA ASN A 60 11.80 11.94 -0.35
C ASN A 60 13.07 11.07 -0.56
N HIS A 61 13.49 10.88 -1.81
CA HIS A 61 14.69 10.12 -2.19
C HIS A 61 16.03 10.72 -1.71
N ARG A 62 16.08 12.02 -1.32
CA ARG A 62 17.28 12.69 -0.76
C ARG A 62 17.21 12.74 0.77
N CYS A 63 16.89 11.63 1.37
CA CYS A 63 16.49 11.57 2.77
C CYS A 63 17.66 11.58 3.78
N HIS A 64 18.92 11.41 3.34
CA HIS A 64 20.05 11.27 4.26
C HIS A 64 20.21 12.51 5.15
N GLY A 65 20.17 13.71 4.55
CA GLY A 65 20.27 14.96 5.31
C GLY A 65 19.13 15.12 6.31
N HIS A 66 17.90 14.77 5.93
CA HIS A 66 16.74 14.80 6.82
C HIS A 66 16.88 13.79 7.97
N TYR A 67 17.31 12.56 7.66
CA TYR A 67 17.54 11.51 8.65
C TYR A 67 18.59 11.93 9.70
N LEU A 68 19.74 12.45 9.24
CA LEU A 68 20.80 12.93 10.12
C LEU A 68 20.38 14.14 10.94
N ALA A 69 19.62 15.08 10.34
CA ALA A 69 19.09 16.24 11.06
C ALA A 69 18.05 15.86 12.13
N CYS A 70 17.36 14.72 11.98
CA CYS A 70 16.49 14.15 13.01
C CYS A 70 17.26 13.45 14.15
N GLY A 71 18.60 13.39 14.10
CA GLY A 71 19.44 12.68 15.06
C GLY A 71 19.61 11.19 14.76
N GLY A 72 19.40 10.79 13.52
CA GLY A 72 19.61 9.41 13.08
C GLY A 72 21.08 8.96 13.19
N ASP A 73 21.30 7.68 13.48
CA ASP A 73 22.62 7.10 13.68
C ASP A 73 23.43 7.02 12.38
N VAL A 74 24.63 7.60 12.38
CA VAL A 74 25.51 7.71 11.20
C VAL A 74 25.99 6.33 10.73
N ARG A 75 26.34 5.40 11.65
CA ARG A 75 26.76 4.04 11.31
C ARG A 75 25.61 3.25 10.71
N ALA A 76 24.44 3.30 11.32
CA ALA A 76 23.27 2.58 10.82
C ALA A 76 22.90 3.05 9.40
N LEU A 77 23.05 4.37 9.09
CA LEU A 77 22.81 4.87 7.75
C LEU A 77 23.86 4.36 6.74
N PHE A 78 25.16 4.38 7.07
CA PHE A 78 26.18 3.76 6.22
C PHE A 78 25.92 2.26 6.01
N SER A 79 25.59 1.55 7.08
CA SER A 79 25.27 0.11 7.03
C SER A 79 24.08 -0.17 6.11
N GLU A 80 23.03 0.68 6.13
CA GLU A 80 21.89 0.56 5.22
C GLU A 80 22.30 0.75 3.75
N LEU A 81 23.09 1.79 3.45
CA LEU A 81 23.57 2.05 2.10
C LEU A 81 24.52 0.96 1.57
N MET A 82 25.22 0.28 2.48
CA MET A 82 26.09 -0.87 2.18
C MET A 82 25.31 -2.20 2.11
N GLY A 83 24.01 -2.20 2.41
CA GLY A 83 23.19 -3.42 2.47
C GLY A 83 23.55 -4.33 3.64
N ARG A 84 23.91 -3.79 4.81
CA ARG A 84 24.28 -4.55 6.01
C ARG A 84 23.07 -4.79 6.92
N SER A 85 23.12 -5.87 7.69
CA SER A 85 22.02 -6.25 8.60
C SER A 85 21.82 -5.27 9.76
N THR A 86 22.83 -4.48 10.10
CA THR A 86 22.78 -3.42 11.13
C THR A 86 22.29 -2.08 10.60
N GLY A 87 21.91 -2.04 9.31
CA GLY A 87 21.33 -0.86 8.69
C GLY A 87 19.98 -0.46 9.30
N VAL A 88 19.57 0.78 9.06
CA VAL A 88 18.30 1.39 9.55
C VAL A 88 17.10 0.49 9.28
N CYS A 89 17.06 -0.12 8.10
CA CYS A 89 16.05 -1.08 7.66
C CYS A 89 16.64 -2.49 7.42
N GLY A 90 17.76 -2.82 8.06
CA GLY A 90 18.40 -4.12 7.92
C GLY A 90 18.95 -4.41 6.52
N GLY A 91 19.32 -3.38 5.77
CA GLY A 91 19.80 -3.48 4.40
C GLY A 91 18.72 -3.71 3.34
N ARG A 92 17.41 -3.59 3.70
CA ARG A 92 16.27 -3.82 2.82
C ARG A 92 15.78 -2.55 2.10
N GLY A 93 15.87 -1.40 2.76
CA GLY A 93 15.38 -0.13 2.26
C GLY A 93 16.36 0.58 1.32
N GLY A 94 17.64 0.41 1.55
CA GLY A 94 18.72 1.08 0.82
C GLY A 94 18.68 2.60 0.99
N SER A 95 19.24 3.34 0.03
CA SER A 95 19.43 4.80 0.12
C SER A 95 18.15 5.62 0.23
N GLN A 96 16.99 5.10 -0.21
CA GLN A 96 15.78 5.92 -0.42
C GLN A 96 14.60 5.56 0.49
N HIS A 97 14.65 4.42 1.15
CA HIS A 97 13.52 3.87 1.89
C HIS A 97 13.92 3.60 3.34
N LEU A 98 14.03 4.69 4.11
CA LEU A 98 14.43 4.64 5.51
C LEU A 98 13.21 4.78 6.42
N HIS A 99 13.22 4.00 7.50
CA HIS A 99 12.27 4.15 8.60
C HIS A 99 13.00 4.01 9.94
N TRP A 100 12.80 4.99 10.81
CA TRP A 100 13.35 5.01 12.16
C TRP A 100 12.44 5.84 13.08
N GLY A 101 11.77 5.19 14.01
CA GLY A 101 10.83 5.87 14.89
C GLY A 101 9.71 6.58 14.10
N ASN A 102 9.69 7.91 14.15
CA ASN A 102 8.72 8.73 13.41
C ASN A 102 9.27 9.28 12.07
N PHE A 103 10.39 8.76 11.59
CA PHE A 103 10.96 9.12 10.29
C PHE A 103 10.59 8.09 9.23
N TYR A 104 10.05 8.53 8.09
CA TYR A 104 9.68 7.72 6.93
C TYR A 104 10.25 8.34 5.66
N SER A 105 10.82 7.56 4.76
CA SER A 105 11.20 8.03 3.43
C SER A 105 10.84 7.04 2.33
N ASN A 106 10.60 7.56 1.13
CA ASN A 106 10.30 6.73 -0.04
C ASN A 106 10.85 7.39 -1.31
N GLY A 107 11.38 6.57 -2.22
CA GLY A 107 11.91 7.00 -3.50
C GLY A 107 10.86 7.32 -4.56
N VAL A 108 9.60 6.86 -4.40
CA VAL A 108 8.48 7.20 -5.29
C VAL A 108 7.92 8.56 -4.91
N GLN A 109 8.31 9.57 -5.66
CA GLN A 109 8.27 10.99 -5.26
C GLN A 109 6.90 11.49 -4.75
N GLY A 110 5.89 11.57 -5.61
CA GLY A 110 4.57 12.12 -5.24
C GLY A 110 3.74 11.19 -4.38
N GLY A 111 4.00 9.88 -4.47
CA GLY A 111 3.21 8.86 -3.77
C GLY A 111 3.29 8.93 -2.25
N ILE A 112 4.33 9.58 -1.70
CA ILE A 112 4.48 9.73 -0.24
C ILE A 112 3.60 10.88 0.34
N LEU A 113 3.14 11.82 -0.48
CA LEU A 113 2.39 12.99 0.01
C LEU A 113 0.99 12.65 0.58
N PRO A 114 0.16 11.82 -0.08
CA PRO A 114 -1.08 11.40 0.52
C PRO A 114 -0.85 10.59 1.80
N ILE A 115 0.23 9.82 1.88
CA ILE A 115 0.61 9.08 3.10
C ILE A 115 0.94 10.08 4.23
N ALA A 116 1.74 11.11 3.96
CA ALA A 116 2.03 12.17 4.93
C ALA A 116 0.75 12.88 5.41
N THR A 117 -0.18 13.16 4.47
CA THR A 117 -1.50 13.71 4.79
C THR A 117 -2.29 12.77 5.70
N GLY A 118 -2.29 11.46 5.42
CA GLY A 118 -2.94 10.45 6.24
C GLY A 118 -2.36 10.33 7.64
N ILE A 119 -1.03 10.38 7.76
CA ILE A 119 -0.34 10.44 9.06
C ILE A 119 -0.81 11.68 9.84
N ALA A 120 -0.82 12.85 9.21
CA ALA A 120 -1.25 14.09 9.86
C ALA A 120 -2.71 14.04 10.32
N ILE A 121 -3.60 13.47 9.51
CA ILE A 121 -5.00 13.26 9.90
C ILE A 121 -5.13 12.26 11.06
N ALA A 122 -4.31 11.21 11.08
CA ALA A 122 -4.29 10.26 12.19
C ALA A 122 -3.83 10.95 13.49
N GLU A 123 -2.75 11.74 13.47
CA GLU A 123 -2.27 12.50 14.63
C GLU A 123 -3.35 13.45 15.17
N LYS A 124 -4.06 14.16 14.27
CA LYS A 124 -5.20 15.01 14.64
C LYS A 124 -6.33 14.23 15.30
N ARG A 125 -6.70 13.06 14.74
CA ARG A 125 -7.77 12.21 15.28
C ARG A 125 -7.43 11.57 16.61
N LEU A 126 -6.19 11.16 16.77
CA LEU A 126 -5.65 10.60 18.02
C LEU A 126 -5.36 11.69 19.07
N ASN A 127 -5.50 12.97 18.67
CA ASN A 127 -5.27 14.13 19.54
C ASN A 127 -3.88 14.14 20.20
N THR A 128 -2.85 13.76 19.47
CA THR A 128 -1.47 13.68 19.97
C THR A 128 -0.79 15.04 20.11
N GLY A 129 -1.28 16.05 19.39
CA GLY A 129 -0.64 17.36 19.27
C GLY A 129 0.55 17.40 18.30
N SER A 130 0.92 16.27 17.73
CA SER A 130 2.02 16.14 16.76
C SER A 130 1.64 16.70 15.39
N ILE A 131 2.65 17.17 14.65
CA ILE A 131 2.52 17.63 13.27
C ILE A 131 3.40 16.78 12.35
N VAL A 132 3.17 16.91 11.05
CA VAL A 132 3.97 16.21 10.01
C VAL A 132 4.81 17.22 9.24
N PHE A 133 6.11 16.96 9.12
CA PHE A 133 7.02 17.62 8.20
C PHE A 133 7.14 16.76 6.94
N CYS A 134 6.65 17.26 5.81
CA CYS A 134 6.66 16.51 4.55
C CYS A 134 7.56 17.18 3.51
N PHE A 135 8.72 16.59 3.22
CA PHE A 135 9.69 17.10 2.25
C PHE A 135 9.41 16.57 0.85
N LEU A 136 9.38 17.45 -0.13
CA LEU A 136 9.18 17.11 -1.54
C LEU A 136 10.12 17.92 -2.44
N GLY A 137 10.52 17.36 -3.56
CA GLY A 137 11.32 18.05 -4.58
C GLY A 137 10.45 18.76 -5.61
N ASP A 138 11.03 19.70 -6.35
CA ASP A 138 10.36 20.48 -7.41
C ASP A 138 9.76 19.60 -8.52
N GLY A 139 10.48 18.55 -8.96
CA GLY A 139 9.97 17.60 -9.96
C GLY A 139 8.70 16.86 -9.53
N THR A 140 8.48 16.71 -8.23
CA THR A 140 7.30 16.05 -7.65
C THR A 140 5.99 16.78 -8.00
N LEU A 141 6.03 18.10 -8.17
CA LEU A 141 4.87 18.91 -8.54
C LEU A 141 4.29 18.59 -9.94
N GLY A 142 4.96 17.77 -10.74
CA GLY A 142 4.43 17.24 -11.98
C GLY A 142 3.43 16.08 -11.83
N GLN A 143 3.34 15.46 -10.63
CA GLN A 143 2.48 14.30 -10.39
C GLN A 143 1.08 14.70 -9.91
N GLY A 144 0.03 14.10 -10.49
CA GLY A 144 -1.38 14.41 -10.15
C GLY A 144 -1.72 14.14 -8.69
N VAL A 145 -1.19 13.04 -8.12
CA VAL A 145 -1.46 12.62 -6.72
C VAL A 145 -1.02 13.67 -5.68
N VAL A 146 -0.07 14.54 -6.02
CA VAL A 146 0.32 15.68 -5.17
C VAL A 146 -0.86 16.62 -4.92
N TYR A 147 -1.63 16.90 -5.96
CA TYR A 147 -2.79 17.80 -5.90
C TYR A 147 -3.99 17.15 -5.21
N GLU A 148 -4.15 15.84 -5.35
CA GLU A 148 -5.08 15.08 -4.53
C GLU A 148 -4.72 15.20 -3.05
N ALA A 149 -3.45 15.02 -2.69
CA ALA A 149 -2.96 15.16 -1.32
C ALA A 149 -3.15 16.59 -0.78
N PHE A 150 -2.87 17.63 -1.56
CA PHE A 150 -3.09 19.02 -1.17
C PHE A 150 -4.57 19.31 -0.92
N ASN A 151 -5.45 18.84 -1.81
CA ASN A 151 -6.89 18.98 -1.66
C ASN A 151 -7.38 18.30 -0.38
N LEU A 152 -7.00 17.04 -0.16
CA LEU A 152 -7.39 16.26 1.03
C LEU A 152 -6.81 16.89 2.32
N ALA A 153 -5.57 17.35 2.30
CA ALA A 153 -4.95 18.00 3.45
C ALA A 153 -5.67 19.29 3.85
N SER A 154 -6.04 20.10 2.87
CA SER A 154 -6.76 21.35 3.09
C SER A 154 -8.20 21.11 3.55
N LEU A 155 -8.91 20.21 2.86
CA LEU A 155 -10.31 19.88 3.14
C LEU A 155 -10.51 19.35 4.56
N TRP A 156 -9.59 18.52 5.04
CA TRP A 156 -9.70 17.92 6.38
C TRP A 156 -8.86 18.62 7.45
N GLY A 157 -8.17 19.69 7.08
CA GLY A 157 -7.33 20.44 7.99
C GLY A 157 -6.23 19.57 8.61
N ALA A 158 -5.38 18.98 7.76
CA ALA A 158 -4.28 18.14 8.19
C ALA A 158 -3.16 19.00 8.78
N PRO A 159 -2.64 18.70 10.00
CA PRO A 159 -1.53 19.42 10.58
C PRO A 159 -0.20 19.02 9.93
N VAL A 160 0.03 19.47 8.70
CA VAL A 160 1.22 19.16 7.90
C VAL A 160 1.90 20.42 7.38
N LEU A 161 3.22 20.48 7.50
CA LEU A 161 4.06 21.44 6.80
C LEU A 161 4.65 20.74 5.57
N PHE A 162 4.25 21.17 4.38
CA PHE A 162 4.84 20.74 3.12
C PHE A 162 6.07 21.59 2.81
N ILE A 163 7.24 20.99 2.76
CA ILE A 163 8.52 21.66 2.50
C ILE A 163 8.97 21.30 1.09
N LEU A 164 8.82 22.25 0.17
CA LEU A 164 9.26 22.09 -1.22
C LEU A 164 10.71 22.55 -1.36
N GLU A 165 11.60 21.61 -1.64
CA GLU A 165 13.01 21.88 -1.93
C GLU A 165 13.20 22.05 -3.44
N ASN A 166 13.17 23.29 -3.90
CA ASN A 166 13.38 23.62 -5.31
C ASN A 166 14.88 23.77 -5.60
N ASN A 167 15.51 22.69 -6.03
CA ASN A 167 16.90 22.74 -6.53
C ASN A 167 16.99 23.06 -8.03
N ARG A 168 15.88 23.44 -8.64
CA ARG A 168 15.71 23.98 -10.01
C ARG A 168 15.93 22.96 -11.12
N ILE A 169 16.19 21.70 -10.81
CA ILE A 169 16.43 20.66 -11.81
C ILE A 169 16.03 19.27 -11.27
N ALA A 170 15.05 18.64 -11.91
CA ALA A 170 14.67 17.26 -11.66
C ALA A 170 15.52 16.35 -12.54
N GLN A 171 16.46 15.62 -11.93
CA GLN A 171 17.52 14.83 -12.59
C GLN A 171 18.29 15.64 -13.63
N THR A 172 17.82 15.71 -14.87
CA THR A 172 18.41 16.48 -15.97
C THR A 172 17.44 17.50 -16.58
N THR A 173 16.20 17.54 -16.11
CA THR A 173 15.15 18.43 -16.63
C THR A 173 15.04 19.68 -15.77
N PRO A 174 15.39 20.87 -16.32
CA PRO A 174 15.18 22.14 -15.63
C PRO A 174 13.71 22.35 -15.26
N VAL A 175 13.46 23.01 -14.13
CA VAL A 175 12.10 23.19 -13.59
C VAL A 175 11.19 23.95 -14.56
N GLU A 176 11.73 24.88 -15.32
CA GLU A 176 11.02 25.68 -16.33
C GLU A 176 10.48 24.82 -17.49
N MET A 177 11.08 23.64 -17.72
CA MET A 177 10.61 22.65 -18.71
C MET A 177 9.61 21.65 -18.12
N ALA A 178 9.54 21.54 -16.79
CA ALA A 178 8.71 20.56 -16.08
C ALA A 178 7.43 21.17 -15.49
N LEU A 179 7.43 22.46 -15.13
CA LEU A 179 6.33 23.10 -14.41
C LEU A 179 5.85 24.38 -15.12
N ALA A 180 4.59 24.40 -15.46
CA ALA A 180 3.92 25.63 -15.91
C ALA A 180 3.48 26.47 -14.70
N GLY A 181 3.61 27.79 -14.79
CA GLY A 181 3.18 28.74 -13.77
C GLY A 181 4.10 28.77 -12.54
N LYS A 182 3.62 29.40 -11.48
CA LYS A 182 4.39 29.59 -10.24
C LYS A 182 4.16 28.47 -9.23
N MET A 183 5.19 28.04 -8.50
CA MET A 183 5.10 27.04 -7.44
C MET A 183 4.15 27.46 -6.33
N MET A 184 4.27 28.71 -5.87
CA MET A 184 3.40 29.33 -4.85
C MET A 184 1.91 29.17 -5.19
N THR A 185 1.54 29.37 -6.46
CA THR A 185 0.14 29.28 -6.89
C THR A 185 -0.43 27.86 -6.74
N ARG A 186 0.41 26.84 -6.79
CA ARG A 186 -0.02 25.45 -6.61
C ARG A 186 -0.49 25.14 -5.20
N PHE A 187 0.12 25.75 -4.20
CA PHE A 187 -0.33 25.66 -2.81
C PHE A 187 -1.60 26.51 -2.59
N THR A 188 -1.56 27.77 -3.02
CA THR A 188 -2.68 28.69 -2.77
C THR A 188 -3.95 28.32 -3.53
N ALA A 189 -3.84 27.61 -4.67
CA ALA A 189 -5.00 27.07 -5.39
C ALA A 189 -5.83 26.06 -4.56
N PHE A 190 -5.20 25.39 -3.60
CA PHE A 190 -5.87 24.48 -2.66
C PHE A 190 -6.13 25.13 -1.28
N GLY A 191 -6.01 26.44 -1.16
CA GLY A 191 -6.20 27.13 0.10
C GLY A 191 -5.10 26.88 1.14
N ILE A 192 -3.91 26.43 0.72
CA ILE A 192 -2.75 26.22 1.58
C ILE A 192 -1.90 27.49 1.56
N PRO A 193 -1.86 28.29 2.65
CA PRO A 193 -0.94 29.41 2.75
C PRO A 193 0.50 28.91 2.68
N ALA A 194 1.32 29.60 1.88
CA ALA A 194 2.70 29.20 1.69
C ALA A 194 3.64 30.40 1.77
N PHE A 195 4.88 30.14 2.15
CA PHE A 195 5.97 31.11 2.20
C PHE A 195 7.11 30.64 1.29
N GLU A 196 7.78 31.57 0.61
CA GLU A 196 8.82 31.28 -0.37
C GLU A 196 10.11 32.01 0.02
N LEU A 197 11.24 31.29 0.07
CA LEU A 197 12.53 31.82 0.50
C LEU A 197 13.65 31.31 -0.42
N ASP A 198 14.46 32.22 -0.93
CA ASP A 198 15.67 31.92 -1.73
C ASP A 198 16.91 32.24 -0.89
N THR A 199 17.43 31.22 -0.19
CA THR A 199 18.59 31.37 0.70
C THR A 199 19.26 30.02 1.00
N ALA A 200 20.55 30.08 1.33
CA ALA A 200 21.30 28.97 1.93
C ALA A 200 21.67 29.27 3.42
N ASP A 201 21.10 30.30 3.99
CA ASP A 201 21.30 30.65 5.40
C ASP A 201 20.39 29.84 6.31
N VAL A 202 20.97 28.95 7.11
CA VAL A 202 20.24 28.07 8.02
C VAL A 202 19.38 28.84 9.04
N LEU A 203 19.83 30.03 9.52
CA LEU A 203 19.07 30.80 10.52
C LEU A 203 17.83 31.47 9.88
N ALA A 204 17.94 31.96 8.66
CA ALA A 204 16.79 32.51 7.95
C ALA A 204 15.74 31.41 7.65
N ILE A 205 16.19 30.20 7.30
CA ILE A 205 15.28 29.05 7.12
C ILE A 205 14.64 28.65 8.45
N GLN A 206 15.42 28.62 9.52
CA GLN A 206 14.93 28.33 10.87
C GLN A 206 13.84 29.32 11.30
N GLU A 207 14.04 30.61 11.13
CA GLU A 207 13.05 31.64 11.47
C GLU A 207 11.73 31.43 10.69
N ALA A 208 11.82 31.33 9.36
CA ALA A 208 10.65 31.12 8.50
C ALA A 208 9.90 29.81 8.82
N ALA A 209 10.64 28.72 9.04
CA ALA A 209 10.05 27.43 9.40
C ALA A 209 9.36 27.50 10.78
N GLY A 210 9.95 28.17 11.76
CA GLY A 210 9.38 28.33 13.10
C GLY A 210 8.03 29.05 13.11
N GLU A 211 7.88 30.08 12.30
CA GLU A 211 6.59 30.78 12.14
C GLU A 211 5.52 29.83 11.56
N LEU A 212 5.85 29.09 10.50
CA LEU A 212 4.91 28.16 9.86
C LEU A 212 4.58 26.97 10.76
N VAL A 213 5.55 26.39 11.44
CA VAL A 213 5.34 25.30 12.42
C VAL A 213 4.39 25.76 13.53
N THR A 214 4.57 26.97 14.04
CA THR A 214 3.67 27.56 15.06
C THR A 214 2.24 27.68 14.53
N GLN A 215 2.08 28.11 13.28
CA GLN A 215 0.76 28.20 12.64
C GLN A 215 0.13 26.82 12.43
N VAL A 216 0.88 25.82 11.92
CA VAL A 216 0.38 24.44 11.72
C VAL A 216 -0.13 23.87 13.05
N ARG A 217 0.64 24.01 14.14
CA ARG A 217 0.24 23.52 15.46
C ARG A 217 -1.00 24.21 16.00
N LYS A 218 -1.06 25.55 15.89
CA LYS A 218 -2.16 26.37 16.41
C LYS A 218 -3.46 26.15 15.65
N GLU A 219 -3.37 26.07 14.33
CA GLU A 219 -4.55 26.08 13.46
C GLU A 219 -4.99 24.67 13.01
N HIS A 220 -4.15 23.66 13.26
CA HIS A 220 -4.36 22.28 12.77
C HIS A 220 -4.71 22.25 11.28
N ALA A 221 -3.94 22.99 10.48
CA ALA A 221 -4.16 23.15 9.05
C ALA A 221 -2.84 23.13 8.27
N PRO A 222 -2.83 22.74 6.99
CA PRO A 222 -1.61 22.64 6.21
C PRO A 222 -0.99 24.00 5.91
N ARG A 223 0.35 24.01 5.82
CA ARG A 223 1.14 25.16 5.36
C ARG A 223 2.17 24.68 4.35
N GLY A 224 2.62 25.58 3.47
CA GLY A 224 3.69 25.36 2.51
C GLY A 224 4.92 26.19 2.81
N LEU A 225 6.10 25.61 2.68
CA LEU A 225 7.39 26.30 2.70
C LEU A 225 8.14 25.95 1.41
N ILE A 226 8.42 26.96 0.57
CA ILE A 226 9.17 26.79 -0.67
C ILE A 226 10.58 27.29 -0.43
N LEU A 227 11.56 26.38 -0.48
CA LEU A 227 12.97 26.69 -0.30
C LEU A 227 13.70 26.56 -1.64
N HIS A 228 14.15 27.69 -2.20
CA HIS A 228 15.04 27.66 -3.34
C HIS A 228 16.46 27.35 -2.88
N THR A 229 17.04 26.34 -3.48
CA THR A 229 18.31 25.78 -3.08
C THR A 229 19.13 25.31 -4.27
N HIS A 230 20.33 24.80 -4.04
CA HIS A 230 21.20 24.31 -5.08
C HIS A 230 21.81 22.97 -4.72
N ARG A 231 21.79 22.05 -5.65
CA ARG A 231 22.44 20.76 -5.55
C ARG A 231 23.90 20.87 -6.02
N PHE A 232 24.87 20.45 -5.19
CA PHE A 232 26.30 20.51 -5.52
C PHE A 232 26.85 19.23 -6.14
N GLY A 233 26.09 18.17 -6.14
CA GLY A 233 26.43 16.91 -6.77
C GLY A 233 25.51 16.55 -7.93
N PRO A 234 25.76 15.44 -8.64
CA PRO A 234 24.85 14.89 -9.62
C PRO A 234 23.52 14.50 -9.00
N HIS A 235 22.50 14.19 -9.83
CA HIS A 235 21.24 13.68 -9.29
C HIS A 235 21.47 12.35 -8.56
N SER A 236 22.16 11.41 -9.22
CA SER A 236 22.56 10.13 -8.67
C SER A 236 23.99 9.73 -9.11
N LYS A 237 24.14 8.98 -10.20
CA LYS A 237 25.39 8.36 -10.64
C LYS A 237 26.06 9.08 -11.84
N GLY A 238 26.58 10.30 -11.64
CA GLY A 238 27.34 10.96 -12.71
C GLY A 238 26.47 11.47 -13.87
N ASP A 239 25.17 11.65 -13.63
CA ASP A 239 24.17 12.14 -14.58
C ASP A 239 24.00 13.66 -14.55
N ASP A 240 25.04 14.41 -14.17
CA ASP A 240 24.99 15.87 -14.11
C ASP A 240 25.30 16.50 -15.47
N THR A 241 24.35 17.25 -16.00
CA THR A 241 24.50 17.98 -17.28
C THR A 241 25.07 19.39 -17.10
N ARG A 242 25.23 19.85 -15.85
CA ARG A 242 25.80 21.16 -15.52
C ARG A 242 27.32 21.13 -15.64
N SER A 243 27.90 22.25 -16.07
CA SER A 243 29.36 22.32 -16.15
C SER A 243 30.03 22.36 -14.76
N PRO A 244 31.26 21.81 -14.60
CA PRO A 244 32.01 21.93 -13.36
C PRO A 244 32.19 23.37 -12.88
N LYS A 245 32.35 24.31 -13.81
CA LYS A 245 32.49 25.74 -13.52
C LYS A 245 31.20 26.33 -12.91
N GLU A 246 30.06 25.93 -13.42
CA GLU A 246 28.76 26.34 -12.88
C GLU A 246 28.59 25.83 -11.43
N ILE A 247 28.90 24.56 -11.16
CA ILE A 247 28.85 23.99 -9.82
C ILE A 247 29.80 24.69 -8.86
N GLU A 248 31.01 25.06 -9.33
CA GLU A 248 31.98 25.82 -8.52
C GLU A 248 31.47 27.21 -8.14
N ILE A 249 30.80 27.90 -9.07
CA ILE A 249 30.15 29.18 -8.79
C ILE A 249 29.06 29.00 -7.71
N LEU A 250 28.20 28.00 -7.87
CA LEU A 250 27.14 27.71 -6.89
C LEU A 250 27.73 27.41 -5.51
N LYS A 251 28.78 26.60 -5.43
CA LYS A 251 29.48 26.33 -4.15
C LYS A 251 30.06 27.58 -3.53
N ARG A 252 30.63 28.48 -4.34
CA ARG A 252 31.20 29.73 -3.83
C ARG A 252 30.13 30.67 -3.28
N GLU A 253 28.96 30.74 -3.90
CA GLU A 253 27.94 31.75 -3.63
C GLU A 253 26.87 31.26 -2.65
N HIS A 254 26.54 29.97 -2.67
CA HIS A 254 25.40 29.39 -1.94
C HIS A 254 25.79 28.25 -0.97
N ASP A 255 27.05 28.15 -0.52
CA ASP A 255 27.43 27.10 0.42
C ASP A 255 26.94 27.42 1.85
N PRO A 256 25.99 26.63 2.41
CA PRO A 256 25.45 26.86 3.74
C PRO A 256 26.51 26.76 4.85
N LEU A 257 27.51 25.89 4.69
CA LEU A 257 28.58 25.77 5.68
C LEU A 257 29.43 27.04 5.71
N ARG A 258 29.79 27.57 4.54
CA ARG A 258 30.57 28.78 4.44
C ARG A 258 29.83 30.00 5.02
N ILE A 259 28.53 30.11 4.70
CA ILE A 259 27.67 31.20 5.22
C ILE A 259 27.65 31.14 6.75
N HIS A 260 27.40 29.96 7.32
CA HIS A 260 27.26 29.84 8.77
C HIS A 260 28.63 29.93 9.51
N ALA A 261 29.70 29.37 8.93
CA ALA A 261 31.06 29.47 9.49
C ALA A 261 31.52 30.91 9.71
N SER A 262 31.04 31.87 8.89
CA SER A 262 31.39 33.30 9.04
C SER A 262 30.91 33.90 10.37
N ARG A 263 30.00 33.22 11.07
CA ARG A 263 29.46 33.62 12.38
C ARG A 263 30.26 33.01 13.56
N LEU A 264 31.19 32.12 13.25
CA LEU A 264 31.99 31.42 14.25
C LEU A 264 33.48 31.79 14.10
N GLY A 265 34.24 31.71 15.17
CA GLY A 265 35.70 31.88 15.11
C GLY A 265 36.38 30.66 14.46
N GLN A 266 37.43 30.88 13.67
CA GLN A 266 38.19 29.82 12.99
C GLN A 266 38.62 28.64 13.89
N PRO A 267 39.05 28.83 15.13
CA PRO A 267 39.39 27.73 16.04
C PRO A 267 38.19 26.83 16.36
N VAL A 268 36.98 27.41 16.49
CA VAL A 268 35.73 26.67 16.75
C VAL A 268 35.31 25.87 15.51
N VAL A 269 35.36 26.50 14.34
CA VAL A 269 35.10 25.84 13.05
C VAL A 269 36.01 24.63 12.88
N GLY A 270 37.32 24.81 13.00
CA GLY A 270 38.29 23.71 12.84
C GLY A 270 38.13 22.58 13.87
N ALA A 271 37.72 22.90 15.09
CA ALA A 271 37.48 21.89 16.12
C ALA A 271 36.26 21.04 15.78
N ILE A 272 35.12 21.67 15.37
CA ILE A 272 33.90 20.97 14.97
C ILE A 272 34.15 20.09 13.72
N GLU A 273 34.84 20.62 12.71
CA GLU A 273 35.16 19.86 11.50
C GLU A 273 36.05 18.63 11.79
N ALA A 274 37.01 18.75 12.69
CA ALA A 274 37.89 17.64 13.11
C ALA A 274 37.10 16.57 13.88
N GLU A 275 36.23 16.98 14.81
CA GLU A 275 35.36 16.08 15.57
C GLU A 275 34.44 15.28 14.64
N VAL A 276 33.69 15.99 13.79
CA VAL A 276 32.72 15.37 12.87
C VAL A 276 33.43 14.44 11.86
N ARG A 277 34.58 14.83 11.36
CA ARG A 277 35.38 13.96 10.47
C ARG A 277 35.74 12.65 11.16
N THR A 278 36.20 12.70 12.42
CA THR A 278 36.53 11.52 13.19
C THR A 278 35.31 10.63 13.44
N GLU A 279 34.19 11.22 13.77
CA GLU A 279 32.90 10.53 13.96
C GLU A 279 32.46 9.78 12.70
N VAL A 280 32.42 10.49 11.56
CA VAL A 280 31.99 9.92 10.28
C VAL A 280 32.92 8.83 9.79
N GLU A 281 34.25 9.05 9.87
CA GLU A 281 35.23 8.03 9.49
C GLU A 281 35.13 6.77 10.37
N SER A 282 34.99 6.94 11.68
CA SER A 282 34.83 5.81 12.60
C SER A 282 33.54 5.03 12.30
N ALA A 283 32.42 5.74 12.04
CA ALA A 283 31.14 5.13 11.67
C ALA A 283 31.23 4.38 10.33
N PHE A 284 31.92 4.96 9.33
CA PHE A 284 32.12 4.34 8.03
C PHE A 284 32.93 3.04 8.14
N GLN A 285 34.06 3.07 8.85
CA GLN A 285 34.91 1.88 9.05
C GLN A 285 34.18 0.80 9.84
N ALA A 286 33.39 1.16 10.84
CA ALA A 286 32.54 0.23 11.57
C ALA A 286 31.51 -0.44 10.68
N ALA A 287 30.81 0.34 9.83
CA ALA A 287 29.80 -0.16 8.89
C ALA A 287 30.38 -1.11 7.83
N LEU A 288 31.62 -0.88 7.37
CA LEU A 288 32.33 -1.81 6.47
C LEU A 288 32.49 -3.20 7.06
N ALA A 289 32.69 -3.29 8.38
CA ALA A 289 32.85 -4.53 9.09
C ALA A 289 31.54 -5.23 9.51
N ASP A 290 30.41 -4.57 9.32
CA ASP A 290 29.11 -5.10 9.72
C ASP A 290 28.71 -6.32 8.89
N PRO A 291 27.93 -7.27 9.48
CA PRO A 291 27.52 -8.49 8.81
C PRO A 291 26.52 -8.23 7.66
N MET A 292 26.53 -9.13 6.67
CA MET A 292 25.53 -9.15 5.60
C MET A 292 24.18 -9.68 6.14
N PRO A 293 23.05 -9.22 5.60
CA PRO A 293 21.74 -9.74 5.98
C PRO A 293 21.53 -11.15 5.41
N GLU A 294 20.72 -11.92 6.11
CA GLU A 294 20.22 -13.21 5.65
C GLU A 294 18.69 -13.14 5.51
N ILE A 295 18.13 -13.85 4.52
CA ILE A 295 16.68 -14.04 4.41
C ILE A 295 16.30 -15.14 5.40
N ARG A 296 15.44 -14.83 6.38
CA ARG A 296 14.95 -15.76 7.37
C ARG A 296 13.64 -16.42 6.90
N GLU A 297 13.32 -17.59 7.45
CA GLU A 297 12.04 -18.26 7.15
C GLU A 297 10.85 -17.34 7.47
N GLU A 298 10.89 -16.62 8.58
CA GLU A 298 9.87 -15.63 8.96
C GLU A 298 9.71 -14.48 7.97
N ASP A 299 10.72 -14.22 7.15
CA ASP A 299 10.70 -13.22 6.09
C ASP A 299 9.95 -13.73 4.83
N GLN A 300 9.79 -15.05 4.69
CA GLN A 300 9.07 -15.69 3.59
C GLN A 300 7.57 -15.79 3.87
N VAL A 301 7.18 -15.72 5.13
CA VAL A 301 5.78 -15.73 5.55
C VAL A 301 5.22 -14.32 5.40
N ILE A 302 4.71 -14.01 4.22
CA ILE A 302 3.84 -12.86 4.02
C ILE A 302 2.49 -13.22 4.64
N GLY A 303 2.28 -12.71 5.86
CA GLY A 303 1.08 -12.96 6.62
C GLY A 303 1.28 -14.03 7.70
N ASP A 304 1.91 -13.65 8.82
CA ASP A 304 1.52 -14.25 10.09
C ASP A 304 0.12 -13.69 10.41
N PRO A 305 -0.95 -14.50 10.30
CA PRO A 305 -2.27 -14.04 10.69
C PRO A 305 -2.20 -13.82 12.18
N ALA A 306 -2.37 -12.58 12.59
CA ALA A 306 -2.49 -12.12 13.96
C ALA A 306 -1.65 -12.96 14.93
N GLY A 307 -0.46 -12.48 15.28
CA GLY A 307 0.42 -13.18 16.23
C GLY A 307 -0.41 -13.79 17.35
N ASN A 308 -0.28 -15.05 17.57
CA ASN A 308 -0.73 -15.94 18.66
C ASN A 308 -1.95 -15.57 19.57
N GLY A 309 -2.68 -14.53 19.23
CA GLY A 309 -4.05 -14.35 19.67
C GLY A 309 -4.92 -15.11 18.68
N GLY A 310 -5.05 -16.43 18.86
CA GLY A 310 -5.97 -17.22 18.05
C GLY A 310 -7.29 -16.46 17.99
N LEU A 311 -7.62 -15.93 16.82
CA LEU A 311 -9.00 -15.57 16.50
C LEU A 311 -9.78 -16.85 16.73
N ALA A 312 -10.24 -17.04 17.97
CA ALA A 312 -11.29 -17.98 18.24
C ALA A 312 -12.48 -17.43 17.46
N TRP A 313 -12.59 -17.87 16.22
CA TRP A 313 -13.81 -17.79 15.47
C TRP A 313 -14.82 -18.64 16.24
N ASN A 314 -15.30 -18.08 17.36
CA ASN A 314 -16.58 -18.49 17.83
C ASN A 314 -17.52 -18.08 16.71
N VAL A 315 -17.87 -19.05 15.88
CA VAL A 315 -19.11 -19.05 15.14
C VAL A 315 -20.19 -19.07 16.21
N ALA A 316 -20.33 -17.95 16.93
CA ALA A 316 -21.58 -17.65 17.58
C ALA A 316 -22.56 -17.58 16.40
N ARG A 317 -23.32 -18.64 16.20
CA ARG A 317 -24.59 -18.53 15.50
C ARG A 317 -25.24 -17.31 16.10
N HIS A 318 -25.26 -16.19 15.34
CA HIS A 318 -26.08 -15.06 15.73
C HIS A 318 -27.46 -15.63 16.02
N PRO A 319 -28.11 -15.18 17.11
CA PRO A 319 -29.50 -15.57 17.38
C PRO A 319 -30.23 -15.44 16.06
N THR A 320 -30.79 -16.52 15.62
CA THR A 320 -31.60 -16.61 14.41
C THR A 320 -32.63 -15.51 14.48
N ASP A 321 -32.43 -14.44 13.73
CA ASP A 321 -33.50 -13.50 13.40
C ASP A 321 -34.52 -14.34 12.65
N PRO A 322 -35.79 -14.43 13.07
CA PRO A 322 -36.75 -15.33 12.47
C PRO A 322 -37.13 -14.98 11.03
N ASP A 323 -36.65 -13.86 10.49
CA ASP A 323 -36.88 -13.47 9.11
C ASP A 323 -35.72 -13.95 8.22
N SER A 324 -35.96 -15.07 7.59
CA SER A 324 -35.28 -15.77 6.51
C SER A 324 -34.49 -14.89 5.52
N HIS A 325 -33.24 -15.27 5.25
CA HIS A 325 -32.39 -14.89 4.13
C HIS A 325 -31.54 -13.61 4.31
N ILE A 326 -30.57 -13.68 5.22
CA ILE A 326 -29.48 -12.71 5.28
C ILE A 326 -28.72 -12.78 3.94
N THR A 327 -28.62 -11.66 3.22
CA THR A 327 -27.85 -11.57 2.00
C THR A 327 -26.39 -11.25 2.28
N VAL A 328 -25.51 -11.45 1.30
CA VAL A 328 -24.10 -11.07 1.36
C VAL A 328 -23.95 -9.59 1.77
N LEU A 329 -24.75 -8.69 1.16
CA LEU A 329 -24.74 -7.26 1.51
C LEU A 329 -25.06 -7.04 3.00
N HIS A 330 -26.13 -7.65 3.51
CA HIS A 330 -26.51 -7.50 4.91
C HIS A 330 -25.44 -8.06 5.86
N SER A 331 -24.81 -9.18 5.50
CA SER A 331 -23.73 -9.77 6.27
C SER A 331 -22.53 -8.82 6.37
N ILE A 332 -22.09 -8.24 5.25
CA ILE A 332 -20.99 -7.27 5.21
C ILE A 332 -21.33 -5.99 5.97
N ASN A 333 -22.52 -5.42 5.75
CA ASN A 333 -22.99 -4.20 6.43
C ASN A 333 -23.03 -4.42 7.98
N ARG A 334 -23.65 -5.50 8.45
CA ARG A 334 -23.72 -5.84 9.89
C ARG A 334 -22.31 -6.02 10.50
N SER A 335 -21.40 -6.62 9.74
CA SER A 335 -20.01 -6.78 10.18
C SER A 335 -19.31 -5.43 10.34
N LEU A 336 -19.49 -4.51 9.41
CA LEU A 336 -18.96 -3.14 9.54
C LEU A 336 -19.54 -2.42 10.76
N PHE A 337 -20.86 -2.53 11.02
CA PHE A 337 -21.45 -2.01 12.25
C PHE A 337 -20.80 -2.58 13.50
N HIS A 338 -20.62 -3.90 13.53
CA HIS A 338 -20.04 -4.59 14.68
C HIS A 338 -18.60 -4.18 14.93
N VAL A 339 -17.72 -4.26 13.93
CA VAL A 339 -16.30 -3.91 14.11
C VAL A 339 -16.10 -2.44 14.43
N MET A 340 -16.93 -1.56 13.89
CA MET A 340 -16.88 -0.12 14.23
C MET A 340 -17.40 0.15 15.64
N ALA A 341 -18.30 -0.65 16.17
CA ALA A 341 -18.75 -0.53 17.55
C ALA A 341 -17.67 -1.01 18.55
N GLU A 342 -17.00 -2.11 18.24
CA GLU A 342 -16.02 -2.75 19.11
C GLU A 342 -14.64 -2.06 19.06
N ASP A 343 -14.21 -1.57 17.89
CA ASP A 343 -12.89 -0.97 17.71
C ASP A 343 -12.99 0.48 17.19
N THR A 344 -12.65 1.42 18.06
CA THR A 344 -12.67 2.85 17.74
C THR A 344 -11.62 3.27 16.70
N ARG A 345 -10.62 2.44 16.43
CA ARG A 345 -9.59 2.67 15.42
C ARG A 345 -10.09 2.44 13.99
N VAL A 346 -11.22 1.74 13.81
CA VAL A 346 -11.80 1.47 12.49
C VAL A 346 -12.42 2.73 11.92
N ILE A 347 -11.91 3.16 10.75
CA ILE A 347 -12.34 4.35 10.00
C ILE A 347 -12.74 3.92 8.60
N LEU A 348 -13.91 4.33 8.15
CA LEU A 348 -14.38 4.07 6.78
C LEU A 348 -14.17 5.30 5.90
N LEU A 349 -13.53 5.11 4.74
CA LEU A 349 -13.29 6.16 3.74
C LEU A 349 -13.83 5.71 2.38
N GLY A 350 -14.38 6.61 1.61
CA GLY A 350 -14.83 6.34 0.25
C GLY A 350 -15.72 7.43 -0.31
N GLU A 351 -16.00 7.31 -1.59
CA GLU A 351 -16.85 8.24 -2.33
C GLU A 351 -18.33 7.90 -2.08
N ASP A 352 -19.15 8.92 -1.88
CA ASP A 352 -20.61 8.80 -1.75
C ASP A 352 -21.12 7.81 -0.68
N ILE A 353 -20.33 7.53 0.36
CA ILE A 353 -20.62 6.51 1.38
C ILE A 353 -21.55 6.98 2.51
N LEU A 354 -21.94 8.27 2.53
CA LEU A 354 -22.80 8.81 3.58
C LEU A 354 -24.29 8.46 3.36
N ASP A 355 -25.02 8.46 4.46
CA ASP A 355 -26.49 8.35 4.44
C ASP A 355 -27.14 9.61 3.83
N PRO A 356 -28.28 9.46 3.15
CA PRO A 356 -29.08 8.24 2.98
C PRO A 356 -28.60 7.34 1.81
N TYR A 357 -27.57 7.76 1.05
CA TYR A 357 -27.12 7.02 -0.13
C TYR A 357 -26.43 5.70 0.23
N GLY A 358 -25.45 5.72 1.13
CA GLY A 358 -24.81 4.54 1.68
C GLY A 358 -23.94 3.74 0.69
N GLY A 359 -23.22 4.43 -0.18
CA GLY A 359 -22.39 3.82 -1.23
C GLY A 359 -23.18 3.35 -2.46
N ALA A 360 -22.48 3.11 -3.57
CA ALA A 360 -23.09 2.73 -4.85
C ALA A 360 -23.96 1.45 -4.73
N PHE A 361 -23.57 0.52 -3.90
CA PHE A 361 -24.25 -0.76 -3.65
C PHE A 361 -24.93 -0.84 -2.28
N LYS A 362 -25.03 0.27 -1.54
CA LYS A 362 -25.72 0.37 -0.24
C LYS A 362 -25.06 -0.40 0.91
N VAL A 363 -23.82 -0.81 0.76
CA VAL A 363 -23.10 -1.58 1.78
C VAL A 363 -22.85 -0.76 3.05
N THR A 364 -22.63 0.56 2.91
CA THR A 364 -22.32 1.46 4.02
C THR A 364 -23.53 2.16 4.62
N ARG A 365 -24.74 1.80 4.17
CA ARG A 365 -25.99 2.45 4.61
C ARG A 365 -26.18 2.32 6.12
N GLY A 366 -26.49 3.43 6.78
CA GLY A 366 -26.69 3.52 8.23
C GLY A 366 -25.43 3.78 9.03
N LEU A 367 -24.25 3.49 8.46
CA LEU A 367 -22.97 3.62 9.18
C LEU A 367 -22.61 5.06 9.52
N SER A 368 -22.82 6.00 8.59
CA SER A 368 -22.51 7.41 8.85
C SER A 368 -23.43 8.03 9.89
N SER A 369 -24.68 7.57 9.98
CA SER A 369 -25.62 7.99 11.03
C SER A 369 -25.22 7.44 12.39
N ALA A 370 -24.71 6.20 12.46
CA ALA A 370 -24.25 5.59 13.70
C ALA A 370 -22.86 6.09 14.14
N PHE A 371 -21.96 6.34 13.20
CA PHE A 371 -20.56 6.70 13.44
C PHE A 371 -20.13 7.94 12.65
N PRO A 372 -20.76 9.13 12.87
CA PRO A 372 -20.63 10.29 11.99
C PRO A 372 -19.18 10.80 11.85
N ASN A 373 -18.33 10.59 12.86
CA ASN A 373 -16.93 11.03 12.83
C ASN A 373 -15.96 9.98 12.27
N ARG A 374 -16.44 8.78 11.94
CA ARG A 374 -15.59 7.67 11.49
C ARG A 374 -15.96 7.15 10.11
N VAL A 375 -17.00 7.68 9.50
CA VAL A 375 -17.34 7.47 8.09
C VAL A 375 -17.04 8.77 7.36
N ILE A 376 -16.00 8.77 6.54
CA ILE A 376 -15.41 9.96 5.93
C ILE A 376 -15.68 9.94 4.43
N PRO A 377 -16.54 10.83 3.91
CA PRO A 377 -16.71 10.98 2.47
C PRO A 377 -15.45 11.59 1.87
N THR A 378 -15.07 11.12 0.71
CA THR A 378 -13.90 11.60 -0.01
C THR A 378 -14.31 12.27 -1.33
N PRO A 379 -13.49 13.21 -1.85
CA PRO A 379 -13.58 13.59 -3.26
C PRO A 379 -13.15 12.40 -4.14
N ILE A 380 -13.41 12.48 -5.44
CA ILE A 380 -12.92 11.51 -6.44
C ILE A 380 -11.40 11.65 -6.53
N SER A 381 -10.68 10.73 -5.91
CA SER A 381 -9.22 10.77 -5.75
C SER A 381 -8.69 9.41 -5.27
N GLU A 382 -8.87 8.36 -6.03
CA GLU A 382 -8.62 6.97 -5.58
C GLU A 382 -7.18 6.75 -5.09
N ALA A 383 -6.19 7.34 -5.77
CA ALA A 383 -4.80 7.28 -5.32
C ALA A 383 -4.60 8.02 -3.99
N GLY A 384 -5.15 9.23 -3.86
CA GLY A 384 -5.12 10.02 -2.64
C GLY A 384 -5.79 9.31 -1.46
N ILE A 385 -6.96 8.69 -1.70
CA ILE A 385 -7.72 7.96 -0.68
C ILE A 385 -6.91 6.80 -0.12
N VAL A 386 -6.35 5.94 -1.00
CA VAL A 386 -5.54 4.79 -0.58
C VAL A 386 -4.27 5.24 0.13
N GLY A 387 -3.61 6.29 -0.37
CA GLY A 387 -2.41 6.83 0.28
C GLY A 387 -2.69 7.41 1.66
N VAL A 388 -3.77 8.19 1.82
CA VAL A 388 -4.19 8.72 3.13
C VAL A 388 -4.54 7.58 4.08
N ALA A 389 -5.30 6.59 3.64
CA ALA A 389 -5.61 5.42 4.45
C ALA A 389 -4.34 4.66 4.88
N THR A 390 -3.34 4.54 3.98
CA THR A 390 -2.03 3.95 4.32
C THR A 390 -1.34 4.75 5.43
N GLY A 391 -1.33 6.08 5.34
CA GLY A 391 -0.77 6.94 6.39
C GLY A 391 -1.49 6.79 7.73
N MET A 392 -2.82 6.69 7.72
CA MET A 392 -3.62 6.42 8.91
C MET A 392 -3.27 5.06 9.53
N ALA A 393 -3.10 4.03 8.72
CA ALA A 393 -2.73 2.69 9.19
C ALA A 393 -1.34 2.66 9.84
N LEU A 394 -0.36 3.38 9.29
CA LEU A 394 0.98 3.53 9.87
C LEU A 394 0.96 4.17 11.28
N ARG A 395 -0.12 4.85 11.64
CA ARG A 395 -0.32 5.47 12.98
C ARG A 395 -1.28 4.71 13.88
N GLY A 396 -1.59 3.45 13.52
CA GLY A 396 -2.35 2.52 14.36
C GLY A 396 -3.87 2.61 14.21
N LEU A 397 -4.40 3.38 13.26
CA LEU A 397 -5.79 3.28 12.84
C LEU A 397 -6.00 2.04 11.95
N ARG A 398 -7.25 1.62 11.78
CA ARG A 398 -7.66 0.51 10.89
C ARG A 398 -8.61 1.01 9.81
N PRO A 399 -8.08 1.61 8.75
CA PRO A 399 -8.92 2.12 7.67
C PRO A 399 -9.55 0.99 6.86
N VAL A 400 -10.81 1.21 6.48
CA VAL A 400 -11.52 0.44 5.46
C VAL A 400 -11.85 1.40 4.34
N VAL A 401 -11.26 1.18 3.18
CA VAL A 401 -11.47 2.01 1.98
C VAL A 401 -12.48 1.34 1.08
N GLU A 402 -13.52 2.06 0.66
CA GLU A 402 -14.41 1.63 -0.42
C GLU A 402 -14.02 2.32 -1.72
N ILE A 403 -13.55 1.55 -2.70
CA ILE A 403 -13.41 1.98 -4.10
C ILE A 403 -14.65 1.51 -4.84
N MET A 404 -15.37 2.44 -5.45
CA MET A 404 -16.71 2.23 -5.96
C MET A 404 -16.84 1.11 -7.01
N PHE A 405 -15.81 0.93 -7.85
CA PHE A 405 -15.68 -0.15 -8.85
C PHE A 405 -14.24 -0.64 -8.92
N GLY A 406 -14.06 -1.95 -9.12
CA GLY A 406 -12.73 -2.53 -9.28
C GLY A 406 -11.94 -1.98 -10.44
N ASP A 407 -12.61 -1.50 -11.48
CA ASP A 407 -12.00 -0.79 -12.60
C ASP A 407 -11.24 0.46 -12.15
N PHE A 408 -11.78 1.21 -11.18
CA PHE A 408 -11.17 2.44 -10.66
C PHE A 408 -9.99 2.19 -9.72
N LEU A 409 -9.88 0.98 -9.16
CA LEU A 409 -8.73 0.62 -8.35
C LEU A 409 -7.40 0.75 -9.13
N THR A 410 -7.45 0.68 -10.45
CA THR A 410 -6.27 0.89 -11.31
C THR A 410 -5.66 2.28 -11.15
N LEU A 411 -6.46 3.31 -10.78
CA LEU A 411 -5.99 4.66 -10.50
C LEU A 411 -5.12 4.71 -9.22
N ALA A 412 -5.33 3.79 -8.29
CA ALA A 412 -4.59 3.67 -7.04
C ALA A 412 -3.46 2.63 -7.09
N ALA A 413 -3.15 2.05 -8.25
CA ALA A 413 -2.21 0.94 -8.38
C ALA A 413 -0.82 1.23 -7.77
N ASP A 414 -0.28 2.44 -7.97
CA ASP A 414 0.98 2.85 -7.34
C ASP A 414 0.91 2.79 -5.81
N GLN A 415 -0.15 3.34 -5.22
CA GLN A 415 -0.35 3.36 -3.78
C GLN A 415 -0.49 1.95 -3.20
N VAL A 416 -1.13 1.03 -3.92
CA VAL A 416 -1.26 -0.37 -3.50
C VAL A 416 0.05 -1.12 -3.66
N ILE A 417 0.70 -1.04 -4.83
CA ILE A 417 1.83 -1.90 -5.19
C ILE A 417 3.16 -1.38 -4.61
N ASN A 418 3.44 -0.09 -4.74
CA ASN A 418 4.74 0.49 -4.38
C ASN A 418 4.81 1.02 -2.93
N HIS A 419 3.66 1.26 -2.29
CA HIS A 419 3.60 1.81 -0.94
C HIS A 419 2.99 0.80 0.05
N LEU A 420 1.68 0.69 0.08
CA LEU A 420 0.89 -0.13 0.99
C LEU A 420 1.46 -1.55 1.18
N ALA A 421 1.67 -2.27 0.10
CA ALA A 421 2.15 -3.65 0.13
C ALA A 421 3.64 -3.79 0.50
N LYS A 422 4.44 -2.72 0.37
CA LYS A 422 5.90 -2.80 0.56
C LYS A 422 6.39 -2.33 1.93
N PHE A 423 5.67 -1.45 2.60
CA PHE A 423 6.19 -0.77 3.80
C PHE A 423 6.63 -1.73 4.89
N ARG A 424 5.87 -2.77 5.20
CA ARG A 424 6.26 -3.74 6.22
C ARG A 424 7.61 -4.40 5.92
N TRP A 425 7.79 -4.90 4.71
CA TRP A 425 9.04 -5.53 4.28
C TRP A 425 10.18 -4.52 4.17
N MET A 426 9.94 -3.43 3.46
CA MET A 426 10.91 -2.39 3.14
C MET A 426 11.51 -1.75 4.40
N TYR A 427 10.70 -1.59 5.43
CA TYR A 427 11.09 -1.07 6.73
C TYR A 427 11.42 -2.17 7.76
N ASN A 428 11.87 -3.34 7.28
CA ASN A 428 12.36 -4.44 8.13
C ASN A 428 11.37 -4.86 9.23
N ASN A 429 10.08 -5.00 8.89
CA ASN A 429 9.00 -5.36 9.82
C ASN A 429 8.78 -4.39 11.00
N GLN A 430 9.34 -3.18 10.95
CA GLN A 430 9.18 -2.17 12.00
C GLN A 430 7.78 -1.52 12.01
N VAL A 431 7.03 -1.65 10.92
CA VAL A 431 5.67 -1.10 10.78
C VAL A 431 4.64 -2.18 10.47
N ARG A 432 3.37 -1.86 10.73
CA ARG A 432 2.21 -2.62 10.27
C ARG A 432 1.32 -1.70 9.45
N VAL A 433 0.57 -2.28 8.51
CA VAL A 433 -0.32 -1.51 7.63
C VAL A 433 -1.69 -2.21 7.58
N PRO A 434 -2.43 -2.23 8.70
CA PRO A 434 -3.74 -2.86 8.80
C PRO A 434 -4.81 -2.06 8.02
N LEU A 435 -4.89 -2.29 6.72
CA LEU A 435 -5.79 -1.57 5.82
C LEU A 435 -6.54 -2.54 4.93
N VAL A 436 -7.86 -2.36 4.81
CA VAL A 436 -8.70 -3.11 3.87
C VAL A 436 -9.17 -2.19 2.76
N ILE A 437 -8.94 -2.59 1.53
CA ILE A 437 -9.55 -1.97 0.34
C ILE A 437 -10.67 -2.89 -0.13
N ARG A 438 -11.92 -2.42 -0.06
CA ARG A 438 -13.10 -3.09 -0.59
C ARG A 438 -13.44 -2.54 -1.96
N THR A 439 -13.73 -3.42 -2.90
CA THR A 439 -14.17 -2.99 -4.23
C THR A 439 -15.03 -4.06 -4.92
N PRO A 440 -16.19 -3.70 -5.49
CA PRO A 440 -17.01 -4.60 -6.29
C PRO A 440 -16.48 -4.70 -7.71
N MET A 441 -16.27 -5.92 -8.18
CA MET A 441 -15.86 -6.26 -9.55
C MET A 441 -16.98 -7.01 -10.29
N GLY A 442 -16.70 -7.44 -11.52
CA GLY A 442 -17.54 -8.32 -12.30
C GLY A 442 -18.52 -7.65 -13.24
N GLY A 443 -18.96 -8.40 -14.24
CA GLY A 443 -19.91 -8.00 -15.27
C GLY A 443 -21.38 -8.31 -14.95
N ARG A 444 -22.13 -8.66 -16.00
CA ARG A 444 -23.52 -9.10 -16.00
C ARG A 444 -24.54 -8.05 -15.56
N ARG A 445 -24.20 -6.77 -15.75
CA ARG A 445 -25.08 -5.63 -15.50
C ARG A 445 -25.13 -4.63 -16.64
N ALA A 446 -24.55 -4.98 -17.79
CA ALA A 446 -24.48 -4.14 -18.97
C ALA A 446 -23.84 -2.76 -18.73
N TYR A 447 -22.89 -2.68 -17.77
CA TYR A 447 -22.20 -1.42 -17.45
C TYR A 447 -21.08 -1.08 -18.44
N GLY A 448 -20.71 -2.04 -19.32
CA GLY A 448 -19.69 -1.82 -20.34
C GLY A 448 -18.25 -1.94 -19.84
N PRO A 449 -17.28 -1.62 -20.72
CA PRO A 449 -15.89 -2.11 -20.58
C PRO A 449 -15.09 -1.50 -19.43
N THR A 450 -15.54 -0.42 -18.82
CA THR A 450 -14.83 0.30 -17.75
C THR A 450 -15.52 0.22 -16.39
N HIS A 451 -16.58 -0.61 -16.26
CA HIS A 451 -17.33 -0.82 -15.02
C HIS A 451 -17.71 -2.29 -14.80
N SER A 452 -17.19 -3.19 -15.63
CA SER A 452 -17.57 -4.61 -15.62
C SER A 452 -16.39 -5.57 -15.54
N GLN A 453 -15.17 -5.07 -15.40
CA GLN A 453 -13.98 -5.90 -15.41
C GLN A 453 -13.79 -6.62 -14.07
N THR A 454 -13.15 -7.78 -14.13
CA THR A 454 -12.66 -8.54 -12.99
C THR A 454 -11.13 -8.49 -13.05
N LEU A 455 -10.55 -7.55 -12.29
CA LEU A 455 -9.15 -7.13 -12.40
C LEU A 455 -8.27 -7.56 -11.22
N GLU A 456 -8.74 -8.44 -10.35
CA GLU A 456 -7.96 -8.94 -9.19
C GLU A 456 -6.62 -9.51 -9.61
N LYS A 457 -6.53 -10.07 -10.82
CA LYS A 457 -5.29 -10.65 -11.35
C LYS A 457 -4.11 -9.67 -11.45
N ILE A 458 -4.37 -8.36 -11.51
CA ILE A 458 -3.32 -7.33 -11.50
C ILE A 458 -2.60 -7.29 -10.14
N TYR A 459 -3.31 -7.66 -9.08
CA TYR A 459 -2.85 -7.60 -7.69
C TYR A 459 -2.43 -8.94 -7.12
N LEU A 460 -2.74 -10.04 -7.83
CA LEU A 460 -2.30 -11.38 -7.43
C LEU A 460 -0.78 -11.48 -7.52
N GLY A 461 -0.17 -12.06 -6.51
CA GLY A 461 1.28 -12.19 -6.44
C GLY A 461 2.04 -10.89 -6.13
N VAL A 462 1.38 -9.79 -5.76
CA VAL A 462 2.03 -8.59 -5.21
C VAL A 462 2.51 -8.91 -3.79
N PRO A 463 3.85 -9.00 -3.55
CA PRO A 463 4.35 -9.35 -2.23
C PRO A 463 3.93 -8.31 -1.19
N GLY A 464 3.40 -8.77 -0.05
CA GLY A 464 2.92 -7.92 1.04
C GLY A 464 1.43 -7.54 0.95
N LEU A 465 0.69 -8.04 -0.05
CA LEU A 465 -0.74 -7.83 -0.21
C LEU A 465 -1.49 -9.16 -0.16
N LYS A 466 -2.54 -9.24 0.67
CA LYS A 466 -3.51 -10.34 0.64
C LYS A 466 -4.68 -9.97 -0.27
N VAL A 467 -5.17 -10.92 -1.06
CA VAL A 467 -6.36 -10.74 -1.91
C VAL A 467 -7.41 -11.77 -1.52
N LEU A 468 -8.57 -11.28 -1.09
CA LEU A 468 -9.69 -12.10 -0.64
C LEU A 468 -10.91 -11.86 -1.51
N ALA A 469 -11.69 -12.91 -1.73
CA ALA A 469 -12.97 -12.84 -2.44
C ALA A 469 -14.05 -13.57 -1.62
N PRO A 470 -15.07 -12.87 -1.10
CA PRO A 470 -16.19 -13.49 -0.43
C PRO A 470 -17.06 -14.28 -1.42
N CYS A 471 -17.75 -15.30 -0.90
CA CYS A 471 -18.78 -16.05 -1.62
C CYS A 471 -20.05 -16.13 -0.77
N THR A 472 -21.08 -16.83 -1.23
CA THR A 472 -22.32 -17.03 -0.46
C THR A 472 -22.18 -18.07 0.66
N MET A 473 -21.16 -18.92 0.58
CA MET A 473 -20.85 -19.93 1.60
C MET A 473 -20.13 -19.29 2.78
N GLY A 474 -20.37 -19.82 3.96
CA GLY A 474 -19.86 -19.26 5.20
C GLY A 474 -20.48 -17.89 5.51
N ASN A 475 -19.66 -16.97 6.03
CA ASN A 475 -20.13 -15.63 6.39
C ASN A 475 -19.20 -14.55 5.83
N PRO A 476 -19.57 -13.87 4.73
CA PRO A 476 -18.80 -12.78 4.13
C PRO A 476 -18.45 -11.64 5.09
N GLY A 477 -19.35 -11.32 6.01
CA GLY A 477 -19.12 -10.32 7.05
C GLY A 477 -18.03 -10.74 8.04
N HIS A 478 -17.98 -12.02 8.43
CA HIS A 478 -16.91 -12.53 9.28
C HIS A 478 -15.56 -12.53 8.53
N LEU A 479 -15.56 -12.86 7.24
CA LEU A 479 -14.37 -12.77 6.40
C LEU A 479 -13.83 -11.33 6.37
N LEU A 480 -14.72 -10.34 6.23
CA LEU A 480 -14.36 -8.93 6.28
C LEU A 480 -13.86 -8.51 7.68
N SER A 481 -14.52 -8.96 8.76
CA SER A 481 -14.05 -8.68 10.13
C SER A 481 -12.63 -9.18 10.35
N ALA A 482 -12.32 -10.40 9.87
CA ALA A 482 -10.98 -10.96 9.94
C ALA A 482 -9.97 -10.14 9.11
N ALA A 483 -10.35 -9.72 7.93
CA ALA A 483 -9.51 -8.86 7.09
C ALA A 483 -9.21 -7.50 7.77
N ILE A 484 -10.19 -6.91 8.48
CA ILE A 484 -10.00 -5.65 9.23
C ILE A 484 -9.07 -5.86 10.43
N GLN A 485 -9.05 -7.04 11.03
CA GLN A 485 -8.16 -7.37 12.16
C GLN A 485 -6.76 -7.80 11.72
N ASP A 486 -6.56 -8.10 10.45
CA ASP A 486 -5.24 -8.45 9.92
C ASP A 486 -4.26 -7.27 10.06
N GLU A 487 -2.99 -7.57 10.32
CA GLU A 487 -1.93 -6.57 10.45
C GLU A 487 -1.29 -6.20 9.10
N ASP A 488 -1.61 -6.97 8.07
CA ASP A 488 -1.18 -6.75 6.69
C ASP A 488 -2.32 -6.19 5.83
N PRO A 489 -2.00 -5.50 4.73
CA PRO A 489 -3.02 -4.96 3.86
C PRO A 489 -3.80 -6.05 3.12
N VAL A 490 -5.11 -5.84 3.01
CA VAL A 490 -6.03 -6.75 2.34
C VAL A 490 -6.79 -6.03 1.23
N LEU A 491 -6.76 -6.59 0.03
CA LEU A 491 -7.69 -6.26 -1.05
C LEU A 491 -8.87 -7.26 -0.97
N PHE A 492 -10.06 -6.74 -0.68
CA PHE A 492 -11.30 -7.50 -0.51
C PHE A 492 -12.18 -7.31 -1.76
N VAL A 493 -12.11 -8.29 -2.66
CA VAL A 493 -12.75 -8.27 -3.98
C VAL A 493 -14.16 -8.80 -3.89
N GLU A 494 -15.14 -7.92 -3.89
CA GLU A 494 -16.56 -8.25 -3.90
C GLU A 494 -17.08 -8.40 -5.33
N HIS A 495 -18.20 -9.11 -5.51
CA HIS A 495 -18.86 -9.19 -6.81
C HIS A 495 -20.25 -8.59 -6.75
N LYS A 496 -20.59 -7.73 -7.71
CA LYS A 496 -21.83 -6.94 -7.74
C LYS A 496 -23.10 -7.80 -7.65
N LEU A 497 -23.09 -8.99 -8.24
CA LEU A 497 -24.24 -9.89 -8.21
C LEU A 497 -24.37 -10.67 -6.90
N LEU A 498 -23.30 -10.78 -6.11
CA LEU A 498 -23.37 -11.47 -4.82
C LEU A 498 -24.16 -10.67 -3.78
N TYR A 499 -24.16 -9.35 -3.83
CA TYR A 499 -24.76 -8.52 -2.77
C TYR A 499 -26.19 -8.90 -2.39
N LEU A 500 -27.01 -9.25 -3.38
CA LEU A 500 -28.42 -9.62 -3.17
C LEU A 500 -28.63 -11.14 -3.04
N ARG A 501 -27.58 -11.92 -3.11
CA ARG A 501 -27.69 -13.37 -2.91
C ARG A 501 -27.82 -13.70 -1.43
N PRO A 502 -28.72 -14.61 -1.05
CA PRO A 502 -28.79 -15.15 0.31
C PRO A 502 -27.53 -15.95 0.61
N LEU A 503 -27.13 -15.99 1.87
CA LEU A 503 -26.07 -16.88 2.34
C LEU A 503 -26.51 -18.34 2.17
N GLN A 504 -25.55 -19.20 1.86
CA GLN A 504 -25.77 -20.61 1.62
C GLN A 504 -25.10 -21.47 2.69
N ASP A 505 -25.79 -22.51 3.10
CA ASP A 505 -25.34 -23.53 4.06
C ASP A 505 -25.89 -24.91 3.66
N GLY A 506 -25.73 -25.90 4.54
CA GLY A 506 -26.21 -27.25 4.29
C GLY A 506 -27.74 -27.40 4.26
N GLU A 507 -28.51 -26.41 4.73
CA GLU A 507 -29.97 -26.40 4.64
C GLU A 507 -30.42 -25.83 3.27
N SER A 508 -29.76 -24.79 2.81
CA SER A 508 -30.00 -24.15 1.51
C SER A 508 -29.46 -24.93 0.32
N LEU A 509 -28.43 -25.77 0.55
CA LEU A 509 -27.85 -26.68 -0.42
C LEU A 509 -28.00 -28.16 0.02
N PRO A 510 -29.23 -28.69 0.09
CA PRO A 510 -29.50 -29.99 0.71
C PRO A 510 -28.84 -31.17 0.00
N ASP A 511 -28.51 -31.04 -1.27
CA ASP A 511 -27.85 -32.09 -2.05
C ASP A 511 -26.35 -32.19 -1.78
N PHE A 512 -25.76 -31.21 -1.09
CA PHE A 512 -24.32 -31.17 -0.85
C PHE A 512 -23.96 -31.42 0.62
N GLU A 513 -22.84 -32.10 0.82
CA GLU A 513 -22.04 -32.01 2.05
C GLU A 513 -21.08 -30.85 1.90
N ILE A 514 -21.13 -29.90 2.83
CA ILE A 514 -20.26 -28.72 2.82
C ILE A 514 -19.23 -28.87 3.92
N GLY A 515 -17.97 -28.92 3.54
CA GLY A 515 -16.81 -28.87 4.44
C GLY A 515 -16.20 -27.48 4.46
N GLU A 516 -15.69 -27.06 5.61
CA GLU A 516 -14.85 -25.88 5.74
C GLU A 516 -13.43 -26.32 6.11
N SER A 517 -12.44 -25.91 5.31
CA SER A 517 -11.02 -26.10 5.58
C SER A 517 -10.41 -24.77 5.98
N ARG A 518 -9.66 -24.78 7.08
CA ARG A 518 -8.96 -23.62 7.57
C ARG A 518 -7.60 -24.04 8.13
N LEU A 519 -6.54 -23.73 7.42
CA LEU A 519 -5.20 -23.91 7.93
C LEU A 519 -4.85 -22.76 8.89
N PRO A 520 -3.99 -22.98 9.90
CA PRO A 520 -3.48 -21.90 10.73
C PRO A 520 -2.91 -20.80 9.82
N GLY A 521 -3.32 -19.60 10.06
CA GLY A 521 -2.77 -18.51 9.29
C GLY A 521 -3.46 -18.18 7.97
N THR A 522 -4.53 -18.85 7.63
CA THR A 522 -5.21 -18.66 6.35
C THR A 522 -6.68 -18.32 6.53
N TYR A 523 -7.29 -17.85 5.46
CA TYR A 523 -8.72 -17.64 5.39
C TYR A 523 -9.43 -18.93 4.92
N PRO A 524 -10.74 -19.10 5.21
CA PRO A 524 -11.44 -20.37 4.96
C PRO A 524 -11.55 -20.70 3.47
N ALA A 525 -11.50 -21.99 3.17
CA ALA A 525 -11.94 -22.56 1.90
C ALA A 525 -13.10 -23.51 2.15
N TYR A 526 -14.01 -23.64 1.17
CA TYR A 526 -15.19 -24.50 1.26
C TYR A 526 -15.11 -25.61 0.24
N THR A 527 -15.48 -26.83 0.66
CA THR A 527 -15.53 -27.99 -0.22
C THR A 527 -16.95 -28.53 -0.26
N LEU A 528 -17.52 -28.67 -1.46
CA LEU A 528 -18.86 -29.18 -1.68
C LEU A 528 -18.79 -30.52 -2.42
N ARG A 529 -19.38 -31.55 -1.82
CA ARG A 529 -19.55 -32.88 -2.41
C ARG A 529 -21.02 -33.23 -2.45
N LEU A 530 -21.48 -33.87 -3.51
CA LEU A 530 -22.84 -34.39 -3.56
C LEU A 530 -23.00 -35.55 -2.58
N LYS A 531 -24.10 -35.57 -1.84
CA LYS A 531 -24.42 -36.63 -0.88
C LYS A 531 -24.72 -37.94 -1.59
N GLY A 532 -24.26 -39.05 -1.04
CA GLY A 532 -24.58 -40.38 -1.52
C GLY A 532 -23.85 -40.82 -2.79
N VAL A 533 -22.92 -40.02 -3.32
CA VAL A 533 -22.11 -40.41 -4.49
C VAL A 533 -20.83 -41.09 -4.05
N PRO A 534 -20.38 -42.14 -4.78
CA PRO A 534 -19.25 -42.96 -4.34
C PRO A 534 -17.89 -42.26 -4.53
N ARG A 535 -17.73 -41.45 -5.55
CA ARG A 535 -16.48 -40.73 -5.88
C ARG A 535 -16.75 -39.58 -6.86
N SER A 536 -16.07 -38.45 -6.67
CA SER A 536 -16.08 -37.37 -7.63
C SER A 536 -15.21 -37.70 -8.85
N HIS A 537 -15.69 -37.30 -10.03
CA HIS A 537 -15.01 -37.53 -11.31
C HIS A 537 -14.05 -36.39 -11.65
N VAL A 538 -14.31 -35.18 -11.14
CA VAL A 538 -13.57 -33.95 -11.46
C VAL A 538 -13.61 -33.00 -10.27
N THR A 539 -12.50 -32.32 -10.03
CA THR A 539 -12.42 -31.21 -9.11
C THR A 539 -12.67 -29.91 -9.86
N MET A 540 -13.65 -29.14 -9.43
CA MET A 540 -13.85 -27.76 -9.84
C MET A 540 -13.28 -26.81 -8.78
N VAL A 541 -12.58 -25.75 -9.18
CA VAL A 541 -12.01 -24.75 -8.27
C VAL A 541 -12.48 -23.38 -8.69
N SER A 542 -13.06 -22.63 -7.76
CA SER A 542 -13.66 -21.32 -8.05
C SER A 542 -13.59 -20.37 -6.88
N TYR A 543 -14.03 -19.14 -7.10
CA TYR A 543 -14.18 -18.09 -6.07
C TYR A 543 -15.32 -17.14 -6.41
N GLY A 544 -15.74 -16.35 -5.43
CA GLY A 544 -16.71 -15.28 -5.61
C GLY A 544 -18.01 -15.73 -6.25
N TYR A 545 -18.52 -14.95 -7.20
CA TYR A 545 -19.77 -15.26 -7.89
C TYR A 545 -19.69 -16.51 -8.79
N MET A 546 -18.51 -16.83 -9.32
CA MET A 546 -18.35 -17.99 -10.18
C MET A 546 -18.59 -19.32 -9.42
N ALA A 547 -18.46 -19.31 -8.09
CA ALA A 547 -18.84 -20.46 -7.27
C ALA A 547 -20.35 -20.77 -7.36
N GLU A 548 -21.22 -19.75 -7.48
CA GLU A 548 -22.66 -19.93 -7.69
C GLU A 548 -22.96 -20.67 -9.00
N LEU A 549 -22.26 -20.29 -10.06
CA LEU A 549 -22.42 -20.94 -11.37
C LEU A 549 -21.84 -22.36 -11.35
N ALA A 550 -20.75 -22.58 -10.61
CA ALA A 550 -20.15 -23.90 -10.44
C ALA A 550 -21.08 -24.86 -9.67
N VAL A 551 -21.80 -24.39 -8.63
CA VAL A 551 -22.83 -25.17 -7.91
C VAL A 551 -23.95 -25.58 -8.86
N GLN A 552 -24.47 -24.65 -9.69
CA GLN A 552 -25.51 -24.96 -10.67
C GLN A 552 -25.02 -25.98 -11.70
N ALA A 553 -23.82 -25.83 -12.22
CA ALA A 553 -23.20 -26.76 -13.15
C ALA A 553 -23.01 -28.17 -12.52
N ALA A 554 -22.59 -28.24 -11.25
CA ALA A 554 -22.39 -29.49 -10.52
C ALA A 554 -23.72 -30.27 -10.38
N LEU A 555 -24.82 -29.56 -10.06
CA LEU A 555 -26.16 -30.15 -9.99
C LEU A 555 -26.61 -30.66 -11.37
N GLN A 556 -26.49 -29.84 -12.42
CA GLN A 556 -26.88 -30.22 -13.77
C GLN A 556 -26.09 -31.46 -14.22
N LEU A 557 -24.76 -31.50 -14.06
CA LEU A 557 -23.91 -32.62 -14.40
C LEU A 557 -24.31 -33.90 -13.67
N ALA A 558 -24.66 -33.80 -12.38
CA ALA A 558 -25.05 -34.93 -11.59
C ALA A 558 -26.39 -35.53 -12.05
N TYR A 559 -27.41 -34.70 -12.27
CA TYR A 559 -28.78 -35.16 -12.59
C TYR A 559 -28.96 -35.55 -14.07
N GLU A 560 -28.26 -34.88 -14.98
CA GLU A 560 -28.44 -35.13 -16.41
C GLU A 560 -27.39 -36.08 -16.98
N ASP A 561 -26.16 -36.10 -16.43
CA ASP A 561 -25.01 -36.80 -17.06
C ASP A 561 -24.33 -37.82 -16.14
N GLU A 562 -24.77 -37.95 -14.87
CA GLU A 562 -24.13 -38.81 -13.85
C GLU A 562 -22.62 -38.49 -13.68
N ILE A 563 -22.26 -37.19 -13.85
CA ILE A 563 -20.91 -36.71 -13.63
C ILE A 563 -20.88 -36.01 -12.26
N PHE A 564 -20.13 -36.56 -11.33
CA PHE A 564 -20.03 -36.09 -9.97
C PHE A 564 -18.83 -35.21 -9.78
N VAL A 565 -19.05 -34.04 -9.16
CA VAL A 565 -18.07 -32.99 -8.98
C VAL A 565 -17.75 -32.83 -7.49
N GLU A 566 -16.49 -32.56 -7.20
CA GLU A 566 -16.08 -31.92 -5.96
C GLU A 566 -15.71 -30.48 -6.27
N LEU A 567 -16.46 -29.55 -5.67
CA LEU A 567 -16.23 -28.11 -5.86
C LEU A 567 -15.45 -27.55 -4.66
N VAL A 568 -14.29 -26.96 -4.92
CA VAL A 568 -13.49 -26.24 -3.94
C VAL A 568 -13.63 -24.74 -4.20
N VAL A 569 -14.12 -24.01 -3.20
CA VAL A 569 -14.32 -22.56 -3.26
C VAL A 569 -13.30 -21.88 -2.34
N LEU A 570 -12.40 -21.12 -2.95
CA LEU A 570 -11.37 -20.39 -2.23
C LEU A 570 -11.85 -18.97 -1.91
N THR A 571 -11.64 -18.52 -0.68
CA THR A 571 -11.86 -17.12 -0.29
C THR A 571 -10.56 -16.33 -0.27
N GLN A 572 -9.40 -16.98 -0.16
CA GLN A 572 -8.09 -16.37 -0.27
C GLN A 572 -7.50 -16.68 -1.65
N LEU A 573 -7.33 -15.64 -2.47
CA LEU A 573 -6.79 -15.75 -3.83
C LEU A 573 -5.28 -15.56 -3.87
N SER A 574 -4.73 -14.76 -2.94
CA SER A 574 -3.29 -14.51 -2.77
C SER A 574 -3.01 -14.12 -1.31
N PRO A 575 -1.92 -14.62 -0.69
CA PRO A 575 -1.08 -15.73 -1.15
C PRO A 575 -1.87 -17.01 -1.41
N PHE A 576 -1.41 -17.84 -2.34
CA PHE A 576 -2.09 -19.08 -2.72
C PHE A 576 -1.98 -20.13 -1.63
N VAL A 577 -3.12 -20.61 -1.14
CA VAL A 577 -3.26 -21.72 -0.19
C VAL A 577 -4.09 -22.80 -0.89
N LEU A 578 -3.42 -23.82 -1.40
CA LEU A 578 -4.02 -24.79 -2.33
C LEU A 578 -4.19 -26.20 -1.74
N ASP A 579 -3.91 -26.40 -0.46
CA ASP A 579 -4.04 -27.71 0.20
C ASP A 579 -5.40 -28.37 -0.08
N PRO A 580 -6.57 -27.67 0.08
CA PRO A 580 -7.87 -28.28 -0.20
C PRO A 580 -8.06 -28.66 -1.69
N VAL A 581 -7.40 -27.92 -2.57
CA VAL A 581 -7.42 -28.19 -4.03
C VAL A 581 -6.55 -29.40 -4.34
N ILE A 582 -5.35 -29.46 -3.76
CA ILE A 582 -4.40 -30.58 -3.93
C ILE A 582 -5.01 -31.88 -3.42
N ASP A 583 -5.64 -31.85 -2.25
CA ASP A 583 -6.35 -33.00 -1.65
C ASP A 583 -7.42 -33.52 -2.62
N SER A 584 -8.31 -32.65 -3.09
CA SER A 584 -9.37 -33.03 -4.02
C SER A 584 -8.84 -33.53 -5.37
N VAL A 585 -7.85 -32.86 -5.95
CA VAL A 585 -7.24 -33.27 -7.24
C VAL A 585 -6.45 -34.57 -7.11
N SER A 586 -5.88 -34.85 -5.94
CA SER A 586 -5.20 -36.13 -5.68
C SER A 586 -6.13 -37.31 -5.87
N ASP A 587 -7.41 -37.16 -5.52
CA ASP A 587 -8.45 -38.17 -5.70
C ASP A 587 -8.99 -38.21 -7.13
N THR A 588 -9.33 -37.06 -7.70
CA THR A 588 -10.03 -36.98 -9.01
C THR A 588 -9.10 -37.05 -10.21
N ARG A 589 -7.85 -36.60 -10.05
CA ARG A 589 -6.84 -36.47 -11.13
C ARG A 589 -7.27 -35.54 -12.28
N ARG A 590 -8.26 -34.67 -12.05
CA ARG A 590 -8.81 -33.73 -13.03
C ARG A 590 -9.16 -32.44 -12.35
N ILE A 591 -8.77 -31.31 -12.95
CA ILE A 591 -9.04 -29.98 -12.41
C ILE A 591 -9.66 -29.08 -13.48
N ILE A 592 -10.74 -28.37 -13.10
CA ILE A 592 -11.31 -27.28 -13.86
C ILE A 592 -11.25 -26.04 -12.96
N THR A 593 -10.51 -25.01 -13.35
CA THR A 593 -10.57 -23.70 -12.68
C THR A 593 -11.60 -22.82 -13.35
N ILE A 594 -12.38 -22.09 -12.54
CA ILE A 594 -13.55 -21.32 -12.99
C ILE A 594 -13.41 -19.91 -12.42
N GLU A 595 -13.21 -18.92 -13.31
CA GLU A 595 -13.00 -17.51 -13.00
C GLU A 595 -13.75 -16.60 -13.97
N GLU A 596 -14.14 -15.37 -13.56
CA GLU A 596 -14.76 -14.41 -14.47
C GLU A 596 -13.71 -13.51 -15.15
N GLY A 597 -12.50 -13.43 -14.62
CA GLY A 597 -11.37 -12.74 -15.25
C GLY A 597 -11.06 -13.33 -16.64
N THR A 598 -10.39 -12.54 -17.49
CA THR A 598 -10.01 -13.00 -18.83
C THR A 598 -9.01 -14.15 -18.78
N LEU A 599 -9.07 -15.04 -19.78
CA LEU A 599 -8.29 -16.28 -19.85
C LEU A 599 -6.78 -16.03 -19.75
N SER A 600 -6.27 -15.01 -20.44
CA SER A 600 -4.84 -14.68 -20.42
C SER A 600 -4.41 -14.18 -19.06
N LEU A 601 -3.39 -14.81 -18.46
CA LEU A 601 -2.83 -14.47 -17.15
C LEU A 601 -3.87 -14.47 -16.01
N GLY A 602 -4.97 -15.22 -16.15
CA GLY A 602 -5.98 -15.34 -15.11
C GLY A 602 -5.50 -16.20 -13.92
N TRP A 603 -6.19 -16.05 -12.79
CA TRP A 603 -5.94 -16.75 -11.53
C TRP A 603 -5.83 -18.28 -11.69
N GLY A 604 -6.73 -18.88 -12.48
CA GLY A 604 -6.76 -20.33 -12.70
C GLY A 604 -5.50 -20.88 -13.37
N ALA A 605 -4.75 -20.05 -14.12
CA ALA A 605 -3.49 -20.48 -14.71
C ALA A 605 -2.45 -20.79 -13.64
N GLU A 606 -2.33 -19.92 -12.64
CA GLU A 606 -1.40 -20.08 -11.51
C GLU A 606 -1.82 -21.27 -10.62
N VAL A 607 -3.12 -21.40 -10.34
CA VAL A 607 -3.64 -22.56 -9.58
C VAL A 607 -3.24 -23.87 -10.24
N ILE A 608 -3.49 -24.02 -11.55
CA ILE A 608 -3.12 -25.23 -12.29
C ILE A 608 -1.60 -25.44 -12.28
N ALA A 609 -0.82 -24.40 -12.48
CA ALA A 609 0.64 -24.51 -12.48
C ALA A 609 1.17 -25.02 -11.13
N ARG A 610 0.70 -24.48 -10.00
CA ARG A 610 1.09 -24.91 -8.66
C ARG A 610 0.64 -26.33 -8.34
N VAL A 611 -0.63 -26.65 -8.62
CA VAL A 611 -1.17 -28.02 -8.41
C VAL A 611 -0.41 -29.04 -9.25
N THR A 612 -0.06 -28.71 -10.49
CA THR A 612 0.74 -29.58 -11.36
C THR A 612 2.16 -29.75 -10.80
N GLY A 613 2.77 -28.69 -10.32
CA GLY A 613 4.10 -28.73 -9.69
C GLY A 613 4.13 -29.64 -8.46
N GLU A 614 3.10 -29.57 -7.63
CA GLU A 614 2.99 -30.37 -6.40
C GLU A 614 2.70 -31.85 -6.69
N LEU A 615 1.73 -32.13 -7.54
CA LEU A 615 1.31 -33.49 -7.85
C LEU A 615 2.20 -34.19 -8.89
N GLY A 616 3.04 -33.46 -9.60
CA GLY A 616 3.90 -33.99 -10.66
C GLY A 616 3.10 -34.71 -11.74
N GLN A 617 3.57 -35.93 -12.14
CA GLN A 617 2.88 -36.75 -13.13
C GLN A 617 1.51 -37.31 -12.68
N GLY A 618 1.10 -37.00 -11.44
CA GLY A 618 -0.15 -37.46 -10.87
C GLY A 618 -1.41 -36.82 -11.43
N MET A 619 -1.33 -35.65 -12.08
CA MET A 619 -2.46 -34.97 -12.70
C MET A 619 -2.71 -35.48 -14.12
N LEU A 620 -3.94 -35.87 -14.44
CA LEU A 620 -4.30 -36.39 -15.77
C LEU A 620 -4.66 -35.27 -16.75
N THR A 621 -5.56 -34.36 -16.34
CA THR A 621 -6.07 -33.31 -17.22
C THR A 621 -6.42 -32.04 -16.44
N ALA A 622 -6.22 -30.90 -17.10
CA ALA A 622 -6.62 -29.58 -16.58
C ALA A 622 -7.38 -28.80 -17.66
N HIS A 623 -8.34 -28.00 -17.24
CA HIS A 623 -9.07 -27.09 -18.10
C HIS A 623 -9.35 -25.77 -17.35
N ARG A 624 -9.49 -24.70 -18.11
CA ARG A 624 -9.81 -23.37 -17.56
C ARG A 624 -11.08 -22.85 -18.21
N VAL A 625 -12.06 -22.48 -17.39
CA VAL A 625 -13.26 -21.74 -17.77
C VAL A 625 -13.09 -20.31 -17.30
N ALA A 626 -12.96 -19.39 -18.25
CA ALA A 626 -12.67 -17.97 -17.99
C ALA A 626 -13.29 -17.10 -19.10
N ALA A 627 -13.39 -15.80 -18.87
CA ALA A 627 -13.85 -14.88 -19.90
C ALA A 627 -12.90 -14.87 -21.11
N GLN A 628 -13.45 -14.54 -22.26
CA GLN A 628 -12.65 -14.30 -23.46
C GLN A 628 -11.73 -13.10 -23.26
N ASP A 629 -10.61 -13.05 -23.98
CA ASP A 629 -9.67 -11.92 -23.97
C ASP A 629 -10.22 -10.71 -24.76
N LEU A 630 -11.40 -10.26 -24.34
CA LEU A 630 -12.13 -9.13 -24.92
C LEU A 630 -12.59 -8.19 -23.82
N PRO A 631 -12.68 -6.87 -24.09
CA PRO A 631 -13.36 -5.95 -23.20
C PRO A 631 -14.84 -6.35 -23.02
N VAL A 632 -15.35 -6.26 -21.79
CA VAL A 632 -16.74 -6.62 -21.47
C VAL A 632 -17.72 -5.64 -22.14
N PRO A 633 -18.61 -6.08 -23.05
CA PRO A 633 -19.50 -5.16 -23.76
C PRO A 633 -20.68 -4.70 -22.91
N ALA A 634 -21.29 -3.56 -23.28
CA ALA A 634 -22.52 -3.06 -22.63
C ALA A 634 -23.81 -3.74 -23.15
N SER A 635 -23.79 -4.37 -24.31
CA SER A 635 -24.93 -5.14 -24.80
C SER A 635 -25.02 -6.46 -24.05
N THR A 636 -26.14 -6.77 -23.43
CA THR A 636 -26.37 -8.01 -22.67
C THR A 636 -26.03 -9.27 -23.50
N ILE A 637 -26.46 -9.32 -24.75
CA ILE A 637 -26.19 -10.47 -25.64
C ILE A 637 -24.69 -10.63 -25.90
N LEU A 638 -23.96 -9.54 -26.09
CA LEU A 638 -22.53 -9.57 -26.29
C LEU A 638 -21.79 -9.87 -24.97
N GLU A 639 -22.24 -9.32 -23.87
CA GLU A 639 -21.70 -9.56 -22.53
C GLU A 639 -21.80 -11.06 -22.19
N GLU A 640 -22.97 -11.68 -22.42
CA GLU A 640 -23.18 -13.12 -22.25
C GLU A 640 -22.29 -13.99 -23.15
N SER A 641 -21.88 -13.49 -24.32
CA SER A 641 -20.98 -14.21 -25.20
C SER A 641 -19.50 -14.13 -24.78
N VAL A 642 -19.13 -13.14 -23.98
CA VAL A 642 -17.76 -12.92 -23.52
C VAL A 642 -17.50 -13.56 -22.17
N LEU A 643 -18.49 -13.49 -21.25
CA LEU A 643 -18.36 -13.99 -19.89
C LEU A 643 -18.77 -15.48 -19.80
N PRO A 644 -18.02 -16.31 -19.06
CA PRO A 644 -18.32 -17.73 -18.95
C PRO A 644 -19.59 -17.97 -18.14
N ASP A 645 -20.41 -18.93 -18.56
CA ASP A 645 -21.65 -19.32 -17.88
C ASP A 645 -21.69 -20.79 -17.47
N VAL A 646 -22.83 -21.26 -16.95
CA VAL A 646 -23.06 -22.65 -16.54
C VAL A 646 -22.83 -23.63 -17.69
N LYS A 647 -23.20 -23.27 -18.95
CA LYS A 647 -23.04 -24.14 -20.10
C LYS A 647 -21.57 -24.39 -20.42
N ASP A 648 -20.73 -23.36 -20.27
CA ASP A 648 -19.29 -23.48 -20.51
C ASP A 648 -18.65 -24.42 -19.49
N ILE A 649 -19.06 -24.31 -18.21
CA ILE A 649 -18.60 -25.18 -17.13
C ILE A 649 -19.02 -26.62 -17.39
N VAL A 650 -20.30 -26.85 -17.73
CA VAL A 650 -20.84 -28.17 -18.04
C VAL A 650 -20.12 -28.79 -19.26
N ALA A 651 -19.94 -28.01 -20.34
CA ALA A 651 -19.24 -28.45 -21.54
C ALA A 651 -17.78 -28.87 -21.24
N ALA A 652 -17.07 -28.08 -20.43
CA ALA A 652 -15.71 -28.39 -20.01
C ALA A 652 -15.63 -29.73 -19.23
N ALA A 653 -16.55 -29.94 -18.28
CA ALA A 653 -16.61 -31.16 -17.49
C ALA A 653 -16.94 -32.41 -18.35
N LYS A 654 -17.93 -32.32 -19.24
CA LYS A 654 -18.28 -33.37 -20.18
C LYS A 654 -17.10 -33.75 -21.10
N ALA A 655 -16.43 -32.74 -21.65
CA ALA A 655 -15.27 -32.95 -22.51
C ALA A 655 -14.11 -33.62 -21.77
N MET A 656 -13.95 -33.33 -20.47
CA MET A 656 -12.90 -33.90 -19.64
C MET A 656 -13.20 -35.36 -19.22
N VAL A 657 -14.43 -35.65 -18.83
CA VAL A 657 -14.85 -37.00 -18.40
C VAL A 657 -15.13 -37.90 -19.58
N GLY A 658 -15.71 -37.40 -20.70
CA GLY A 658 -16.07 -38.15 -21.88
C GLY A 658 -14.89 -38.70 -22.70
N LYS A 659 -13.67 -38.19 -22.52
CA LYS A 659 -12.45 -38.76 -23.14
C LYS A 659 -12.02 -40.12 -22.58
N LEU A 660 -12.78 -40.67 -21.64
CA LEU A 660 -12.54 -41.97 -20.99
C LEU A 660 -13.58 -43.05 -21.36
N ARG A 661 -14.62 -42.67 -22.11
CA ARG A 661 -15.55 -43.61 -22.74
C ARG A 661 -15.13 -43.80 -24.20
#